data_3b35caefb8f684e57b5e44e391adade1
#
_entry.id   3b35caefb8f684e57b5e44e391adade1
#
_cell.length_a   1.000
_cell.length_b   1.000
_cell.length_c   1.000
_cell.angle_alpha   90.00
_cell.angle_beta   90.00
_cell.angle_gamma   90.00
#
_symmetry.space_group_name_H-M   'P 1'
#
loop_
_entity.id
_entity.type
_entity.pdbx_description
1 polymer ?
#
loop_
_entity_poly.entity_id
_entity_poly.type
_entity_poly.pdbx_seq_one_letter_code
_entity_poly.pdbx_strand_id
1 'polypeptide(L)'
;MKLYLKLSLDGIRKNYRLYIPYILTGTLVIMMFYVLLYLSSSKSLWSMPAATFLAAVLPLGIVVIAVFSVLFLFYTNSFLIKTRAREFGLYNILGMNRHNLSILLFFENAIVFIAALLSGLLFGIAFSKMGELILFKLAEAEADYSLNISYFSLIITALCYLAIYALLFLNSLIKVAKLKPIELLNSSKQGEKRPKGNIILALLGLIILLMAYFLAVYYSGSFTAIFTFFIAVILVIIATYLLFIAGSVTLCGILKNNKSYYYKSNHFISISSLAYRMKRNGAGLASICILLTMILVMISSTSSLYFALDDSINKRYPGDINYTLFYRNYDYMIEDNQLVYTDNLVCENISTIKYLESGGCFTEYGMNNAPVQGYEDAITALDIGYLYTISLDEYNRLSNQIITLQDDECLLYTNSRIRYSYETFKTAYSKEYRVKNYVDEFINNHAMYDYEMPCMILIVSDLEGFYKDNNIITEQGNVVYCKSSTDFDVIEDFDETLENLRQNLSVISEEKVYNRYITSLPDQRSNMLGLFSSMLFLGIMLSFVFILATVLIIYYKQTSEGYEDSERFAIMRKVGLEDGQIRKSINSQMLTVFFCPLIMAGIHLCFAFPFVWSMLNMFGFSNLRLMIIVTAVCYVACAVLYVIIYLFTSRTYYKIVANE
;
A
#
# COMPACT_ATOMS: atom_id res chain seq x y z
N MET A 1 45.21 -7.61 18.33
CA MET A 1 43.83 -8.08 18.04
C MET A 1 43.00 -8.41 19.29
N LYS A 2 43.48 -9.23 20.23
CA LYS A 2 42.71 -9.57 21.46
C LYS A 2 42.27 -8.35 22.28
N LEU A 3 43.08 -7.28 22.36
CA LEU A 3 42.75 -6.06 23.09
C LEU A 3 41.59 -5.31 22.46
N TYR A 4 41.57 -5.13 21.12
CA TYR A 4 40.48 -4.43 20.42
C TYR A 4 39.14 -5.21 20.51
N LEU A 5 39.19 -6.54 20.41
CA LEU A 5 38.01 -7.37 20.60
C LEU A 5 37.44 -7.22 22.02
N LYS A 6 38.32 -7.23 23.07
CA LYS A 6 37.89 -7.01 24.45
C LYS A 6 37.29 -5.63 24.65
N LEU A 7 37.95 -4.58 24.13
CA LEU A 7 37.44 -3.20 24.20
C LEU A 7 36.09 -3.04 23.48
N SER A 8 35.90 -3.72 22.35
CA SER A 8 34.61 -3.71 21.62
C SER A 8 33.49 -4.39 22.42
N LEU A 9 33.76 -5.55 23.02
CA LEU A 9 32.81 -6.23 23.91
C LEU A 9 32.46 -5.40 25.14
N ASP A 10 33.47 -4.82 25.79
CA ASP A 10 33.26 -3.94 26.95
C ASP A 10 32.49 -2.67 26.56
N GLY A 11 32.76 -2.10 25.38
CA GLY A 11 32.01 -0.98 24.82
C GLY A 11 30.54 -1.30 24.58
N ILE A 12 30.23 -2.47 23.97
CA ILE A 12 28.87 -2.94 23.77
C ILE A 12 28.18 -3.19 25.12
N ARG A 13 28.85 -3.86 26.06
CA ARG A 13 28.30 -4.18 27.38
C ARG A 13 28.02 -2.93 28.21
N LYS A 14 28.90 -1.94 28.18
CA LYS A 14 28.71 -0.67 28.88
C LYS A 14 27.55 0.14 28.28
N ASN A 15 27.36 0.09 26.97
CA ASN A 15 26.31 0.80 26.23
C ASN A 15 25.15 -0.12 25.86
N TYR A 16 24.82 -1.15 26.64
CA TYR A 16 23.82 -2.17 26.30
C TYR A 16 22.43 -1.57 25.98
N ARG A 17 22.07 -0.46 26.64
CA ARG A 17 20.79 0.26 26.38
C ARG A 17 20.68 0.81 24.96
N LEU A 18 21.78 1.00 24.26
CA LEU A 18 21.82 1.44 22.86
C LEU A 18 21.98 0.25 21.90
N TYR A 19 22.82 -0.75 22.28
CA TYR A 19 23.13 -1.88 21.40
C TYR A 19 22.04 -2.95 21.37
N ILE A 20 21.34 -3.25 22.50
CA ILE A 20 20.26 -4.24 22.52
C ILE A 20 19.16 -3.89 21.53
N PRO A 21 18.59 -2.66 21.51
CA PRO A 21 17.59 -2.29 20.51
C PRO A 21 18.13 -2.35 19.08
N TYR A 22 19.41 -2.03 18.85
CA TYR A 22 20.04 -2.12 17.54
C TYR A 22 20.17 -3.56 17.04
N ILE A 23 20.62 -4.49 17.90
CA ILE A 23 20.71 -5.92 17.57
C ILE A 23 19.28 -6.48 17.34
N LEU A 24 18.33 -6.14 18.21
CA LEU A 24 16.93 -6.57 18.08
C LEU A 24 16.33 -6.12 16.74
N THR A 25 16.62 -4.88 16.33
CA THR A 25 16.21 -4.37 15.01
C THR A 25 16.77 -5.22 13.88
N GLY A 26 18.09 -5.45 13.90
CA GLY A 26 18.76 -6.30 12.90
C GLY A 26 18.16 -7.70 12.86
N THR A 27 17.94 -8.31 14.04
CA THR A 27 17.28 -9.61 14.18
C THR A 27 15.92 -9.65 13.49
N LEU A 28 15.06 -8.66 13.77
CA LEU A 28 13.68 -8.62 13.28
C LEU A 28 13.60 -8.39 11.77
N VAL A 29 14.43 -7.47 11.21
CA VAL A 29 14.42 -7.27 9.76
C VAL A 29 15.03 -8.46 9.00
N ILE A 30 16.06 -9.12 9.54
CA ILE A 30 16.63 -10.36 9.00
C ILE A 30 15.59 -11.49 9.04
N MET A 31 14.90 -11.65 10.17
CA MET A 31 13.83 -12.62 10.32
C MET A 31 12.74 -12.44 9.26
N MET A 32 12.23 -11.22 9.10
CA MET A 32 11.16 -10.92 8.14
C MET A 32 11.59 -11.11 6.68
N PHE A 33 12.81 -10.70 6.36
CA PHE A 33 13.38 -10.91 5.03
C PHE A 33 13.49 -12.41 4.72
N TYR A 34 13.99 -13.20 5.68
CA TYR A 34 14.08 -14.65 5.53
C TYR A 34 12.71 -15.29 5.35
N VAL A 35 11.71 -14.91 6.16
CA VAL A 35 10.34 -15.45 6.07
C VAL A 35 9.75 -15.21 4.69
N LEU A 36 9.82 -14.00 4.14
CA LEU A 36 9.30 -13.71 2.80
C LEU A 36 10.09 -14.43 1.71
N LEU A 37 11.41 -14.54 1.84
CA LEU A 37 12.24 -15.23 0.86
C LEU A 37 12.00 -16.75 0.91
N TYR A 38 11.77 -17.31 2.10
CA TYR A 38 11.37 -18.71 2.27
C TYR A 38 10.05 -18.99 1.57
N LEU A 39 9.02 -18.15 1.83
CA LEU A 39 7.71 -18.29 1.19
C LEU A 39 7.82 -18.18 -0.34
N SER A 40 8.55 -17.19 -0.85
CA SER A 40 8.76 -17.03 -2.30
C SER A 40 9.47 -18.22 -2.97
N SER A 41 10.26 -18.98 -2.22
CA SER A 41 10.99 -20.17 -2.73
C SER A 41 10.32 -21.49 -2.38
N SER A 42 9.21 -21.49 -1.67
CA SER A 42 8.51 -22.70 -1.23
C SER A 42 7.78 -23.38 -2.39
N LYS A 43 7.93 -24.72 -2.51
CA LYS A 43 7.20 -25.50 -3.51
C LYS A 43 5.71 -25.61 -3.19
N SER A 44 5.34 -25.56 -1.91
CA SER A 44 3.94 -25.57 -1.46
C SER A 44 3.13 -24.36 -1.93
N LEU A 45 3.82 -23.26 -2.30
CA LEU A 45 3.17 -22.08 -2.86
C LEU A 45 2.43 -22.39 -4.17
N TRP A 46 2.96 -23.29 -5.00
CA TRP A 46 2.37 -23.60 -6.31
C TRP A 46 1.11 -24.45 -6.23
N SER A 47 0.81 -25.05 -5.08
CA SER A 47 -0.47 -25.73 -4.83
C SER A 47 -1.57 -24.79 -4.37
N MET A 48 -1.27 -23.50 -4.14
CA MET A 48 -2.27 -22.52 -3.71
C MET A 48 -3.04 -21.91 -4.88
N PRO A 49 -4.30 -21.58 -4.66
CA PRO A 49 -5.03 -20.69 -5.57
C PRO A 49 -4.27 -19.36 -5.77
N ALA A 50 -4.29 -18.81 -6.97
CA ALA A 50 -3.56 -17.61 -7.36
C ALA A 50 -2.02 -17.67 -7.12
N ALA A 51 -1.42 -18.85 -7.16
CA ALA A 51 0.03 -19.05 -6.96
C ALA A 51 0.90 -18.17 -7.88
N THR A 52 0.50 -17.99 -9.13
CA THR A 52 1.19 -17.14 -10.11
C THR A 52 1.24 -15.68 -9.67
N PHE A 53 0.14 -15.15 -9.13
CA PHE A 53 0.07 -13.79 -8.60
C PHE A 53 0.94 -13.65 -7.34
N LEU A 54 0.84 -14.61 -6.43
CA LEU A 54 1.64 -14.63 -5.21
C LEU A 54 3.15 -14.68 -5.52
N ALA A 55 3.55 -15.47 -6.52
CA ALA A 55 4.92 -15.53 -7.01
C ALA A 55 5.42 -14.19 -7.60
N ALA A 56 4.53 -13.35 -8.12
CA ALA A 56 4.86 -12.00 -8.60
C ALA A 56 4.94 -10.98 -7.45
N VAL A 57 4.06 -11.07 -6.45
CA VAL A 57 3.93 -10.07 -5.38
C VAL A 57 4.95 -10.25 -4.26
N LEU A 58 5.28 -11.49 -3.85
CA LEU A 58 6.25 -11.73 -2.78
C LEU A 58 7.64 -11.13 -3.04
N PRO A 59 8.22 -11.22 -4.26
CA PRO A 59 9.50 -10.57 -4.56
C PRO A 59 9.47 -9.05 -4.36
N LEU A 60 8.35 -8.38 -4.68
CA LEU A 60 8.19 -6.95 -4.41
C LEU A 60 8.27 -6.66 -2.91
N GLY A 61 7.62 -7.48 -2.08
CA GLY A 61 7.72 -7.38 -0.62
C GLY A 61 9.14 -7.57 -0.12
N ILE A 62 9.90 -8.52 -0.67
CA ILE A 62 11.31 -8.76 -0.34
C ILE A 62 12.16 -7.52 -0.64
N VAL A 63 11.98 -6.91 -1.82
CA VAL A 63 12.69 -5.67 -2.22
C VAL A 63 12.34 -4.53 -1.26
N VAL A 64 11.07 -4.35 -0.91
CA VAL A 64 10.62 -3.32 0.03
C VAL A 64 11.29 -3.52 1.39
N ILE A 65 11.29 -4.74 1.94
CA ILE A 65 11.98 -5.02 3.22
C ILE A 65 13.50 -4.77 3.11
N ALA A 66 14.14 -5.14 2.01
CA ALA A 66 15.57 -4.89 1.82
C ALA A 66 15.89 -3.38 1.84
N VAL A 67 15.14 -2.57 1.08
CA VAL A 67 15.30 -1.11 1.04
C VAL A 67 15.04 -0.51 2.42
N PHE A 68 13.96 -0.91 3.08
CA PHE A 68 13.66 -0.46 4.44
C PHE A 68 14.72 -0.87 5.46
N SER A 69 15.27 -2.08 5.36
CA SER A 69 16.37 -2.55 6.20
C SER A 69 17.59 -1.65 6.08
N VAL A 70 17.96 -1.27 4.85
CA VAL A 70 19.05 -0.31 4.60
C VAL A 70 18.74 1.01 5.29
N LEU A 71 17.63 1.66 4.96
CA LEU A 71 17.27 2.97 5.50
C LEU A 71 17.25 2.97 7.03
N PHE A 72 16.63 1.94 7.60
CA PHE A 72 16.40 1.86 9.02
C PHE A 72 17.67 1.50 9.82
N LEU A 73 18.46 0.56 9.37
CA LEU A 73 19.74 0.22 10.00
C LEU A 73 20.74 1.38 9.86
N PHE A 74 20.75 2.11 8.74
CA PHE A 74 21.54 3.33 8.58
C PHE A 74 21.12 4.44 9.55
N TYR A 75 19.84 4.63 9.76
CA TYR A 75 19.33 5.58 10.74
C TYR A 75 19.81 5.21 12.15
N THR A 76 19.60 3.96 12.55
CA THR A 76 19.94 3.44 13.88
C THR A 76 21.46 3.47 14.15
N ASN A 77 22.25 3.01 13.18
CA ASN A 77 23.71 3.07 13.25
C ASN A 77 24.23 4.51 13.35
N SER A 78 23.61 5.42 12.57
CA SER A 78 23.97 6.84 12.61
C SER A 78 23.69 7.47 13.95
N PHE A 79 22.57 7.11 14.55
CA PHE A 79 22.21 7.53 15.89
C PHE A 79 23.20 7.01 16.94
N LEU A 80 23.52 5.72 16.88
CA LEU A 80 24.47 5.06 17.81
C LEU A 80 25.84 5.73 17.78
N ILE A 81 26.39 6.00 16.58
CA ILE A 81 27.69 6.68 16.45
C ILE A 81 27.61 8.10 16.99
N LYS A 82 26.55 8.85 16.73
CA LYS A 82 26.37 10.21 17.23
C LYS A 82 26.32 10.25 18.75
N THR A 83 25.64 9.34 19.39
CA THR A 83 25.52 9.27 20.85
C THR A 83 26.86 8.91 21.52
N ARG A 84 27.68 8.07 20.87
CA ARG A 84 29.00 7.66 21.36
C ARG A 84 30.14 8.56 20.87
N ALA A 85 29.84 9.62 20.15
CA ALA A 85 30.88 10.51 19.60
C ALA A 85 31.84 11.09 20.66
N ARG A 86 31.32 11.34 21.89
CA ARG A 86 32.14 11.78 23.04
C ARG A 86 33.16 10.70 23.48
N GLU A 87 32.74 9.42 23.51
CA GLU A 87 33.63 8.30 23.84
C GLU A 87 34.76 8.18 22.81
N PHE A 88 34.41 8.27 21.50
CA PHE A 88 35.41 8.26 20.43
C PHE A 88 36.37 9.46 20.47
N GLY A 89 35.85 10.63 20.86
CA GLY A 89 36.65 11.81 21.10
C GLY A 89 37.64 11.59 22.25
N LEU A 90 37.22 10.98 23.34
CA LEU A 90 38.07 10.66 24.50
C LEU A 90 39.17 9.64 24.13
N TYR A 91 38.85 8.57 23.38
CA TYR A 91 39.84 7.62 22.90
C TYR A 91 40.90 8.27 22.03
N ASN A 92 40.54 9.24 21.19
CA ASN A 92 41.47 9.97 20.35
C ASN A 92 42.41 10.85 21.18
N ILE A 93 41.90 11.52 22.24
CA ILE A 93 42.74 12.33 23.16
C ILE A 93 43.70 11.45 23.96
N LEU A 94 43.26 10.24 24.34
CA LEU A 94 44.12 9.26 25.02
C LEU A 94 45.16 8.60 24.10
N GLY A 95 45.29 9.08 22.86
CA GLY A 95 46.35 8.66 21.91
C GLY A 95 45.92 7.55 20.94
N MET A 96 44.63 7.17 20.89
CA MET A 96 44.15 6.19 19.93
C MET A 96 44.05 6.82 18.53
N ASN A 97 44.89 6.36 17.59
CA ASN A 97 44.90 6.84 16.23
C ASN A 97 43.59 6.43 15.49
N ARG A 98 43.20 7.16 14.44
CA ARG A 98 42.01 6.86 13.60
C ARG A 98 41.98 5.43 13.06
N HIS A 99 43.15 4.87 12.72
CA HIS A 99 43.28 3.48 12.28
C HIS A 99 42.85 2.49 13.38
N ASN A 100 43.33 2.70 14.62
CA ASN A 100 42.98 1.85 15.76
C ASN A 100 41.49 1.95 16.12
N LEU A 101 40.91 3.15 15.97
CA LEU A 101 39.48 3.37 16.17
C LEU A 101 38.62 2.68 15.07
N SER A 102 39.15 2.64 13.83
CA SER A 102 38.52 1.89 12.74
C SER A 102 38.48 0.37 12.99
N ILE A 103 39.58 -0.17 13.55
CA ILE A 103 39.62 -1.60 13.95
C ILE A 103 38.64 -1.89 15.08
N LEU A 104 38.51 -0.99 16.06
CA LEU A 104 37.50 -1.12 17.14
C LEU A 104 36.10 -1.17 16.57
N LEU A 105 35.72 -0.24 15.69
CA LEU A 105 34.44 -0.19 15.03
C LEU A 105 34.16 -1.40 14.14
N PHE A 106 35.20 -1.95 13.50
CA PHE A 106 35.06 -3.19 12.73
C PHE A 106 34.62 -4.35 13.61
N PHE A 107 35.29 -4.56 14.77
CA PHE A 107 34.93 -5.63 15.70
C PHE A 107 33.53 -5.40 16.32
N GLU A 108 33.19 -4.16 16.69
CA GLU A 108 31.83 -3.83 17.17
C GLU A 108 30.76 -4.17 16.13
N ASN A 109 30.95 -3.71 14.87
CA ASN A 109 29.99 -3.98 13.79
C ASN A 109 29.90 -5.49 13.46
N ALA A 110 31.03 -6.20 13.48
CA ALA A 110 31.05 -7.65 13.24
C ALA A 110 30.31 -8.43 14.33
N ILE A 111 30.50 -8.08 15.62
CA ILE A 111 29.80 -8.72 16.75
C ILE A 111 28.29 -8.48 16.61
N VAL A 112 27.88 -7.25 16.33
CA VAL A 112 26.46 -6.89 16.16
C VAL A 112 25.86 -7.65 14.96
N PHE A 113 26.58 -7.69 13.83
CA PHE A 113 26.15 -8.43 12.65
C PHE A 113 25.94 -9.91 12.94
N ILE A 114 26.95 -10.59 13.52
CA ILE A 114 26.87 -12.01 13.84
C ILE A 114 25.73 -12.29 14.82
N ALA A 115 25.56 -11.47 15.86
CA ALA A 115 24.47 -11.62 16.82
C ALA A 115 23.10 -11.45 16.14
N ALA A 116 22.93 -10.40 15.33
CA ALA A 116 21.68 -10.15 14.61
C ALA A 116 21.38 -11.23 13.55
N LEU A 117 22.41 -11.69 12.82
CA LEU A 117 22.27 -12.72 11.79
C LEU A 117 21.85 -14.07 12.40
N LEU A 118 22.59 -14.54 13.42
CA LEU A 118 22.29 -15.82 14.05
C LEU A 118 20.91 -15.83 14.70
N SER A 119 20.57 -14.80 15.48
CA SER A 119 19.24 -14.69 16.07
C SER A 119 18.15 -14.48 15.03
N GLY A 120 18.38 -13.65 13.98
CA GLY A 120 17.42 -13.40 12.92
C GLY A 120 17.12 -14.63 12.08
N LEU A 121 18.12 -15.42 11.71
CA LEU A 121 17.92 -16.69 11.01
C LEU A 121 17.25 -17.75 11.88
N LEU A 122 17.62 -17.84 13.16
CA LEU A 122 16.99 -18.77 14.10
C LEU A 122 15.49 -18.49 14.25
N PHE A 123 15.13 -17.25 14.53
CA PHE A 123 13.73 -16.85 14.57
C PHE A 123 13.06 -16.90 13.20
N GLY A 124 13.80 -16.58 12.12
CA GLY A 124 13.30 -16.68 10.76
C GLY A 124 12.86 -18.09 10.39
N ILE A 125 13.67 -19.11 10.71
CA ILE A 125 13.32 -20.53 10.51
C ILE A 125 12.11 -20.91 11.37
N ALA A 126 12.09 -20.50 12.64
CA ALA A 126 10.98 -20.81 13.54
C ALA A 126 9.65 -20.18 13.08
N PHE A 127 9.67 -18.94 12.61
CA PHE A 127 8.47 -18.21 12.19
C PHE A 127 8.12 -18.40 10.71
N SER A 128 9.00 -18.93 9.86
CA SER A 128 8.71 -19.16 8.45
C SER A 128 7.54 -20.12 8.25
N LYS A 129 7.53 -21.22 8.99
CA LYS A 129 6.40 -22.18 8.94
C LYS A 129 5.10 -21.60 9.48
N MET A 130 5.19 -20.82 10.55
CA MET A 130 4.01 -20.11 11.06
C MET A 130 3.45 -19.11 10.03
N GLY A 131 4.32 -18.38 9.34
CA GLY A 131 3.91 -17.48 8.25
C GLY A 131 3.24 -18.23 7.10
N GLU A 132 3.80 -19.37 6.69
CA GLU A 132 3.21 -20.25 5.68
C GLU A 132 1.82 -20.73 6.10
N LEU A 133 1.67 -21.26 7.33
CA LEU A 133 0.38 -21.72 7.84
C LEU A 133 -0.67 -20.61 7.96
N ILE A 134 -0.27 -19.39 8.34
CA ILE A 134 -1.17 -18.23 8.36
C ILE A 134 -1.64 -17.90 6.94
N LEU A 135 -0.73 -17.89 5.96
CA LEU A 135 -1.06 -17.60 4.58
C LEU A 135 -2.04 -18.65 4.01
N PHE A 136 -1.76 -19.94 4.21
CA PHE A 136 -2.64 -21.03 3.77
C PHE A 136 -4.01 -20.98 4.43
N LYS A 137 -4.05 -20.68 5.73
CA LYS A 137 -5.33 -20.52 6.44
C LYS A 137 -6.15 -19.32 5.93
N LEU A 138 -5.51 -18.19 5.60
CA LEU A 138 -6.18 -17.03 5.02
C LEU A 138 -6.73 -17.32 3.62
N ALA A 139 -6.04 -18.15 2.85
CA ALA A 139 -6.42 -18.55 1.50
C ALA A 139 -7.36 -19.77 1.47
N GLU A 140 -7.79 -20.29 2.63
CA GLU A 140 -8.61 -21.52 2.76
C GLU A 140 -7.99 -22.72 2.01
N ALA A 141 -6.66 -22.76 1.89
CA ALA A 141 -5.94 -23.78 1.17
C ALA A 141 -5.42 -24.89 2.11
N GLU A 142 -5.20 -26.09 1.58
CA GLU A 142 -4.64 -27.21 2.32
C GLU A 142 -3.18 -26.94 2.68
N ALA A 143 -2.84 -27.03 3.96
CA ALA A 143 -1.51 -26.74 4.46
C ALA A 143 -0.69 -28.02 4.66
N ASP A 144 0.54 -28.04 4.15
CA ASP A 144 1.53 -29.04 4.52
C ASP A 144 2.18 -28.67 5.86
N TYR A 145 2.15 -29.55 6.84
CA TYR A 145 2.72 -29.34 8.17
C TYR A 145 4.20 -29.71 8.28
N SER A 146 4.84 -30.17 7.22
CA SER A 146 6.25 -30.54 7.22
C SER A 146 7.14 -29.30 7.38
N LEU A 147 8.18 -29.41 8.24
CA LEU A 147 9.17 -28.36 8.42
C LEU A 147 10.26 -28.49 7.35
N ASN A 148 10.24 -27.61 6.38
CA ASN A 148 11.24 -27.57 5.34
C ASN A 148 12.17 -26.35 5.54
N ILE A 149 13.49 -26.55 5.51
CA ILE A 149 14.47 -25.48 5.58
C ILE A 149 14.99 -25.18 4.17
N SER A 150 14.82 -23.95 3.70
CA SER A 150 15.35 -23.52 2.42
C SER A 150 16.79 -23.02 2.59
N TYR A 151 17.77 -23.83 2.19
CA TYR A 151 19.18 -23.46 2.19
C TYR A 151 19.45 -22.25 1.27
N PHE A 152 18.73 -22.17 0.15
CA PHE A 152 18.78 -21.04 -0.76
C PHE A 152 18.44 -19.74 -0.04
N SER A 153 17.33 -19.71 0.68
CA SER A 153 16.87 -18.52 1.43
C SER A 153 17.84 -18.15 2.56
N LEU A 154 18.47 -19.12 3.22
CA LEU A 154 19.49 -18.87 4.24
C LEU A 154 20.71 -18.15 3.64
N ILE A 155 21.24 -18.67 2.54
CA ILE A 155 22.44 -18.10 1.90
C ILE A 155 22.18 -16.70 1.37
N ILE A 156 21.07 -16.50 0.64
CA ILE A 156 20.72 -15.18 0.10
C ILE A 156 20.51 -14.14 1.20
N THR A 157 19.81 -14.52 2.29
CA THR A 157 19.61 -13.64 3.44
C THR A 157 20.95 -13.26 4.07
N ALA A 158 21.83 -14.23 4.32
CA ALA A 158 23.15 -13.98 4.89
C ALA A 158 24.00 -13.06 4.01
N LEU A 159 24.02 -13.27 2.70
CA LEU A 159 24.78 -12.44 1.74
C LEU A 159 24.22 -11.02 1.66
N CYS A 160 22.90 -10.87 1.58
CA CYS A 160 22.23 -9.56 1.54
C CYS A 160 22.58 -8.72 2.79
N TYR A 161 22.42 -9.31 3.98
CA TYR A 161 22.71 -8.57 5.21
C TYR A 161 24.20 -8.39 5.48
N LEU A 162 25.06 -9.28 5.00
CA LEU A 162 26.51 -9.04 4.99
C LEU A 162 26.85 -7.78 4.19
N ALA A 163 26.25 -7.62 3.02
CA ALA A 163 26.44 -6.41 2.20
C ALA A 163 25.91 -5.15 2.90
N ILE A 164 24.70 -5.22 3.52
CA ILE A 164 24.13 -4.10 4.26
C ILE A 164 25.02 -3.70 5.44
N TYR A 165 25.49 -4.66 6.26
CA TYR A 165 26.37 -4.36 7.40
C TYR A 165 27.75 -3.89 6.98
N ALA A 166 28.27 -4.32 5.81
CA ALA A 166 29.49 -3.75 5.23
C ALA A 166 29.29 -2.28 4.84
N LEU A 167 28.15 -1.92 4.24
CA LEU A 167 27.81 -0.51 3.96
C LEU A 167 27.65 0.32 5.24
N LEU A 168 27.06 -0.25 6.30
CA LEU A 168 26.94 0.40 7.62
C LEU A 168 28.32 0.66 8.23
N PHE A 169 29.24 -0.28 8.13
CA PHE A 169 30.63 -0.11 8.58
C PHE A 169 31.31 1.03 7.83
N LEU A 170 31.20 1.08 6.49
CA LEU A 170 31.75 2.17 5.68
C LEU A 170 31.18 3.54 6.09
N ASN A 171 29.86 3.62 6.30
CA ASN A 171 29.21 4.84 6.80
C ASN A 171 29.76 5.26 8.19
N SER A 172 30.01 4.28 9.07
CA SER A 172 30.57 4.51 10.39
C SER A 172 31.98 5.08 10.31
N LEU A 173 32.81 4.53 9.42
CA LEU A 173 34.18 5.04 9.15
C LEU A 173 34.16 6.48 8.66
N ILE A 174 33.31 6.81 7.68
CA ILE A 174 33.18 8.16 7.13
C ILE A 174 32.76 9.16 8.22
N LYS A 175 31.81 8.77 9.09
CA LYS A 175 31.36 9.64 10.17
C LYS A 175 32.44 9.88 11.21
N VAL A 176 33.11 8.83 11.64
CA VAL A 176 34.18 8.94 12.65
C VAL A 176 35.40 9.72 12.10
N ALA A 177 35.72 9.53 10.80
CA ALA A 177 36.80 10.32 10.15
C ALA A 177 36.51 11.84 10.13
N LYS A 178 35.23 12.23 10.08
CA LYS A 178 34.78 13.64 10.10
C LYS A 178 34.69 14.24 11.50
N LEU A 179 34.79 13.45 12.56
CA LEU A 179 34.72 13.94 13.95
C LEU A 179 35.98 14.75 14.29
N LYS A 180 35.75 15.95 14.84
CA LYS A 180 36.80 16.78 15.43
C LYS A 180 36.74 16.67 16.94
N PRO A 181 37.68 15.97 17.59
CA PRO A 181 37.62 15.65 19.05
C PRO A 181 37.44 16.87 19.96
N ILE A 182 38.12 17.97 19.65
CA ILE A 182 38.07 19.21 20.44
C ILE A 182 36.69 19.89 20.34
N GLU A 183 36.07 19.88 19.15
CA GLU A 183 34.72 20.45 18.94
C GLU A 183 33.65 19.63 19.70
N LEU A 184 33.85 18.30 19.78
CA LEU A 184 32.91 17.38 20.48
C LEU A 184 32.93 17.58 22.00
N LEU A 185 34.08 17.78 22.61
CA LEU A 185 34.21 18.04 24.05
C LEU A 185 33.62 19.41 24.43
N ASN A 186 33.75 20.40 23.52
CA ASN A 186 33.24 21.75 23.76
C ASN A 186 31.75 21.91 23.33
N SER A 187 31.17 20.97 22.60
CA SER A 187 29.78 21.07 22.11
C SER A 187 28.73 21.14 23.23
N SER A 188 29.02 20.58 24.40
CA SER A 188 28.16 20.70 25.57
C SER A 188 28.18 22.07 26.23
N LYS A 189 29.24 22.87 26.00
CA LYS A 189 29.36 24.22 26.57
C LYS A 189 28.86 25.31 25.61
N GLN A 190 28.68 25.01 24.34
CA GLN A 190 28.12 25.98 23.37
C GLN A 190 26.60 25.99 23.49
N GLY A 191 26.05 27.15 23.89
CA GLY A 191 24.60 27.36 23.90
C GLY A 191 23.98 27.11 22.52
N GLU A 192 22.83 26.47 22.48
CA GLU A 192 22.08 26.22 21.22
C GLU A 192 21.70 27.55 20.54
N LYS A 193 22.05 27.67 19.25
CA LYS A 193 21.60 28.81 18.44
C LYS A 193 20.07 28.86 18.38
N ARG A 194 19.49 30.05 18.62
CA ARG A 194 18.04 30.27 18.55
C ARG A 194 17.44 29.67 17.26
N PRO A 195 16.35 28.87 17.35
CA PRO A 195 15.70 28.33 16.17
C PRO A 195 15.12 29.48 15.35
N LYS A 196 15.59 29.64 14.13
CA LYS A 196 15.00 30.56 13.15
C LYS A 196 14.11 29.72 12.24
N GLY A 197 12.81 29.98 12.20
CA GLY A 197 11.91 29.41 11.23
C GLY A 197 12.24 29.92 9.82
N ASN A 198 12.25 29.04 8.85
CA ASN A 198 12.35 29.42 7.45
C ASN A 198 10.95 29.39 6.84
N ILE A 199 10.30 30.56 6.77
CA ILE A 199 8.93 30.69 6.25
C ILE A 199 8.85 30.26 4.80
N ILE A 200 9.89 30.49 3.99
CA ILE A 200 9.92 30.11 2.57
C ILE A 200 9.85 28.58 2.44
N LEU A 201 10.68 27.85 3.21
CA LEU A 201 10.64 26.37 3.19
C LEU A 201 9.33 25.81 3.77
N ALA A 202 8.74 26.48 4.75
CA ALA A 202 7.46 26.08 5.31
C ALA A 202 6.32 26.26 4.29
N LEU A 203 6.28 27.40 3.59
CA LEU A 203 5.31 27.66 2.50
C LEU A 203 5.53 26.70 1.33
N LEU A 204 6.78 26.47 0.92
CA LEU A 204 7.10 25.50 -0.12
C LEU A 204 6.57 24.10 0.26
N GLY A 205 6.82 23.65 1.50
CA GLY A 205 6.29 22.37 1.98
C GLY A 205 4.78 22.29 1.95
N LEU A 206 4.09 23.38 2.30
CA LEU A 206 2.62 23.46 2.26
C LEU A 206 2.09 23.41 0.82
N ILE A 207 2.71 24.15 -0.10
CA ILE A 207 2.33 24.16 -1.52
C ILE A 207 2.51 22.76 -2.13
N ILE A 208 3.66 22.10 -1.88
CA ILE A 208 3.92 20.74 -2.36
C ILE A 208 2.88 19.77 -1.78
N LEU A 209 2.52 19.90 -0.50
CA LEU A 209 1.51 19.04 0.12
C LEU A 209 0.13 19.20 -0.53
N LEU A 210 -0.30 20.46 -0.72
CA LEU A 210 -1.58 20.75 -1.37
C LEU A 210 -1.61 20.24 -2.82
N MET A 211 -0.50 20.39 -3.55
CA MET A 211 -0.37 19.84 -4.90
C MET A 211 -0.45 18.32 -4.89
N ALA A 212 0.21 17.65 -3.94
CA ALA A 212 0.14 16.19 -3.80
C ALA A 212 -1.29 15.70 -3.50
N TYR A 213 -2.00 16.39 -2.62
CA TYR A 213 -3.39 16.07 -2.30
C TYR A 213 -4.33 16.32 -3.48
N PHE A 214 -4.12 17.42 -4.20
CA PHE A 214 -4.87 17.70 -5.42
C PHE A 214 -4.67 16.60 -6.46
N LEU A 215 -3.43 16.16 -6.71
CA LEU A 215 -3.12 15.06 -7.61
C LEU A 215 -3.79 13.75 -7.16
N ALA A 216 -3.74 13.43 -5.87
CA ALA A 216 -4.32 12.19 -5.34
C ALA A 216 -5.86 12.15 -5.48
N VAL A 217 -6.54 13.28 -5.35
CA VAL A 217 -8.01 13.35 -5.44
C VAL A 217 -8.47 13.48 -6.89
N TYR A 218 -7.84 14.36 -7.68
CA TYR A 218 -8.28 14.67 -9.04
C TYR A 218 -8.06 13.53 -10.04
N TYR A 219 -6.92 12.84 -9.94
CA TYR A 219 -6.56 11.75 -10.86
C TYR A 219 -6.92 10.35 -10.35
N SER A 220 -7.67 10.24 -9.26
CA SER A 220 -8.00 8.94 -8.65
C SER A 220 -8.75 7.98 -9.59
N GLY A 221 -9.53 8.48 -10.55
CA GLY A 221 -10.35 7.66 -11.47
C GLY A 221 -9.71 7.35 -12.83
N SER A 222 -8.45 7.69 -13.07
CA SER A 222 -7.79 7.53 -14.39
C SER A 222 -6.92 6.29 -14.46
N PHE A 223 -6.72 5.73 -15.66
CA PHE A 223 -5.73 4.66 -15.89
C PHE A 223 -4.29 5.10 -15.51
N THR A 224 -3.99 6.39 -15.65
CA THR A 224 -2.74 7.00 -15.16
C THR A 224 -2.68 7.16 -13.64
N ALA A 225 -3.74 6.76 -12.90
CA ALA A 225 -3.81 6.88 -11.45
C ALA A 225 -2.61 6.22 -10.75
N ILE A 226 -2.17 5.05 -11.20
CA ILE A 226 -1.04 4.32 -10.60
C ILE A 226 0.24 5.17 -10.68
N PHE A 227 0.55 5.74 -11.83
CA PHE A 227 1.73 6.60 -12.01
C PHE A 227 1.63 7.88 -11.17
N THR A 228 0.46 8.53 -11.21
CA THR A 228 0.18 9.76 -10.47
C THR A 228 0.25 9.53 -8.96
N PHE A 229 -0.16 8.34 -8.50
CA PHE A 229 -0.03 7.96 -7.10
C PHE A 229 1.42 7.92 -6.60
N PHE A 230 2.31 7.27 -7.34
CA PHE A 230 3.72 7.24 -6.94
C PHE A 230 4.33 8.64 -6.88
N ILE A 231 3.97 9.52 -7.82
CA ILE A 231 4.39 10.91 -7.81
C ILE A 231 3.81 11.62 -6.57
N ALA A 232 2.51 11.46 -6.30
CA ALA A 232 1.85 12.05 -5.12
C ALA A 232 2.50 11.56 -3.82
N VAL A 233 2.80 10.27 -3.68
CA VAL A 233 3.48 9.70 -2.50
C VAL A 233 4.85 10.35 -2.29
N ILE A 234 5.67 10.48 -3.34
CA ILE A 234 6.99 11.13 -3.26
C ILE A 234 6.83 12.60 -2.82
N LEU A 235 5.87 13.32 -3.39
CA LEU A 235 5.58 14.71 -3.01
C LEU A 235 5.11 14.83 -1.56
N VAL A 236 4.23 13.92 -1.08
CA VAL A 236 3.80 13.86 0.34
C VAL A 236 4.99 13.62 1.25
N ILE A 237 5.90 12.70 0.90
CA ILE A 237 7.12 12.44 1.69
C ILE A 237 7.95 13.72 1.80
N ILE A 238 8.28 14.36 0.68
CA ILE A 238 9.08 15.59 0.65
C ILE A 238 8.40 16.70 1.45
N ALA A 239 7.11 16.92 1.22
CA ALA A 239 6.32 17.93 1.92
C ALA A 239 6.28 17.69 3.43
N THR A 240 6.10 16.44 3.86
CA THR A 240 6.08 16.05 5.27
C THR A 240 7.41 16.36 5.94
N TYR A 241 8.55 16.04 5.31
CA TYR A 241 9.85 16.43 5.84
C TYR A 241 10.01 17.94 5.95
N LEU A 242 9.63 18.71 4.92
CA LEU A 242 9.72 20.18 4.94
C LEU A 242 8.82 20.79 6.03
N LEU A 243 7.60 20.29 6.21
CA LEU A 243 6.66 20.77 7.22
C LEU A 243 7.12 20.43 8.64
N PHE A 244 7.63 19.24 8.90
CA PHE A 244 8.13 18.89 10.23
C PHE A 244 9.44 19.59 10.56
N ILE A 245 10.35 19.83 9.61
CA ILE A 245 11.63 20.49 9.85
C ILE A 245 11.50 22.01 9.90
N ALA A 246 10.84 22.64 8.91
CA ALA A 246 10.74 24.07 8.79
C ALA A 246 9.39 24.63 9.24
N GLY A 247 8.30 23.96 8.88
CA GLY A 247 6.93 24.40 9.19
C GLY A 247 6.65 24.41 10.69
N SER A 248 7.04 23.39 11.43
CA SER A 248 6.83 23.30 12.87
C SER A 248 7.56 24.41 13.65
N VAL A 249 8.80 24.72 13.26
CA VAL A 249 9.58 25.82 13.86
C VAL A 249 8.97 27.18 13.51
N THR A 250 8.51 27.34 12.27
CA THR A 250 7.81 28.57 11.82
C THR A 250 6.51 28.77 12.56
N LEU A 251 5.70 27.71 12.75
CA LEU A 251 4.46 27.74 13.53
C LEU A 251 4.71 28.18 14.97
N CYS A 252 5.74 27.60 15.62
CA CYS A 252 6.16 28.04 16.96
C CYS A 252 6.57 29.52 16.97
N GLY A 253 7.22 30.01 15.91
CA GLY A 253 7.57 31.41 15.73
C GLY A 253 6.35 32.33 15.63
N ILE A 254 5.32 31.94 14.86
CA ILE A 254 4.06 32.65 14.72
C ILE A 254 3.32 32.71 16.06
N LEU A 255 3.21 31.56 16.76
CA LEU A 255 2.58 31.50 18.08
C LEU A 255 3.31 32.36 19.12
N LYS A 256 4.64 32.47 19.02
CA LYS A 256 5.45 33.33 19.87
C LYS A 256 5.21 34.82 19.63
N ASN A 257 4.90 35.22 18.40
CA ASN A 257 4.61 36.62 18.05
C ASN A 257 3.25 37.05 18.55
N ASN A 258 2.31 36.11 18.81
CA ASN A 258 1.02 36.43 19.42
C ASN A 258 1.19 36.57 20.94
N LYS A 259 1.36 37.84 21.39
CA LYS A 259 1.66 38.18 22.77
C LYS A 259 0.59 37.72 23.75
N SER A 260 -0.70 37.80 23.40
CA SER A 260 -1.81 37.41 24.27
C SER A 260 -1.85 35.88 24.54
N TYR A 261 -1.37 35.09 23.60
CA TYR A 261 -1.24 33.64 23.75
C TYR A 261 0.04 33.23 24.44
N TYR A 262 1.18 33.83 24.03
CA TYR A 262 2.51 33.48 24.48
C TYR A 262 2.78 33.77 25.94
N TYR A 263 2.34 34.91 26.49
CA TYR A 263 2.62 35.32 27.87
C TYR A 263 1.77 34.61 28.95
N LYS A 264 0.92 33.65 28.60
CA LYS A 264 0.32 32.75 29.58
C LYS A 264 1.38 31.85 30.15
N SER A 265 1.50 31.71 31.48
CA SER A 265 2.59 31.02 32.18
C SER A 265 2.87 29.62 31.63
N ASN A 266 1.84 28.83 31.32
CA ASN A 266 1.99 27.49 30.78
C ASN A 266 2.45 27.48 29.31
N HIS A 267 2.09 28.51 28.50
CA HIS A 267 2.43 28.57 27.06
C HIS A 267 3.84 29.09 26.82
N PHE A 268 4.31 30.02 27.68
CA PHE A 268 5.64 30.60 27.56
C PHE A 268 6.76 29.55 27.58
N ILE A 269 6.73 28.67 28.57
CA ILE A 269 7.73 27.60 28.73
C ILE A 269 7.54 26.53 27.61
N SER A 270 6.28 26.15 27.34
CA SER A 270 5.98 25.09 26.37
C SER A 270 6.36 25.47 24.95
N ILE A 271 5.99 26.66 24.46
CA ILE A 271 6.28 27.08 23.07
C ILE A 271 7.78 27.32 22.88
N SER A 272 8.44 27.94 23.86
CA SER A 272 9.86 28.22 23.75
C SER A 272 10.68 26.94 23.64
N SER A 273 10.42 25.95 24.48
CA SER A 273 11.13 24.67 24.44
C SER A 273 10.72 23.79 23.27
N LEU A 274 9.42 23.84 22.85
CA LEU A 274 8.92 23.13 21.70
C LEU A 274 9.63 23.53 20.39
N ALA A 275 9.90 24.82 20.18
CA ALA A 275 10.59 25.32 19.00
C ALA A 275 12.02 24.71 18.88
N TYR A 276 12.75 24.56 19.99
CA TYR A 276 14.07 23.92 19.99
C TYR A 276 13.95 22.41 19.72
N ARG A 277 12.99 21.73 20.35
CA ARG A 277 12.73 20.29 20.13
C ARG A 277 12.34 20.02 18.67
N MET A 278 11.42 20.80 18.08
CA MET A 278 10.98 20.64 16.70
C MET A 278 12.13 20.85 15.71
N LYS A 279 12.99 21.85 15.89
CA LYS A 279 14.15 22.06 15.02
C LYS A 279 15.09 20.85 15.00
N ARG A 280 15.29 20.22 16.15
CA ARG A 280 16.22 19.09 16.29
C ARG A 280 15.62 17.78 15.84
N ASN A 281 14.33 17.59 16.06
CA ASN A 281 13.63 16.31 15.90
C ASN A 281 12.70 16.24 14.70
N GLY A 282 12.58 17.31 13.91
CA GLY A 282 11.66 17.40 12.80
C GLY A 282 11.76 16.24 11.81
N ALA A 283 12.99 15.85 11.44
CA ALA A 283 13.21 14.72 10.53
C ALA A 283 12.72 13.38 11.13
N GLY A 284 12.99 13.11 12.42
CA GLY A 284 12.52 11.89 13.07
C GLY A 284 10.99 11.83 13.18
N LEU A 285 10.34 12.99 13.45
CA LEU A 285 8.88 13.07 13.49
C LEU A 285 8.26 12.86 12.11
N ALA A 286 8.87 13.42 11.05
CA ALA A 286 8.46 13.19 9.69
C ALA A 286 8.55 11.70 9.31
N SER A 287 9.65 11.03 9.67
CA SER A 287 9.81 9.58 9.45
C SER A 287 8.72 8.77 10.17
N ILE A 288 8.41 9.09 11.43
CA ILE A 288 7.33 8.42 12.18
C ILE A 288 5.97 8.65 11.48
N CYS A 289 5.69 9.88 11.05
CA CYS A 289 4.45 10.21 10.32
C CYS A 289 4.31 9.37 9.03
N ILE A 290 5.36 9.30 8.23
CA ILE A 290 5.37 8.54 6.97
C ILE A 290 5.18 7.05 7.25
N LEU A 291 5.88 6.48 8.23
CA LEU A 291 5.74 5.06 8.59
C LEU A 291 4.31 4.74 9.05
N LEU A 292 3.72 5.61 9.91
CA LEU A 292 2.33 5.45 10.35
C LEU A 292 1.35 5.53 9.18
N THR A 293 1.55 6.48 8.26
CA THR A 293 0.72 6.59 7.05
C THR A 293 0.81 5.32 6.20
N MET A 294 2.02 4.79 5.98
CA MET A 294 2.23 3.54 5.24
C MET A 294 1.52 2.36 5.90
N ILE A 295 1.65 2.20 7.23
CA ILE A 295 0.95 1.15 7.99
C ILE A 295 -0.57 1.28 7.78
N LEU A 296 -1.11 2.48 7.96
CA LEU A 296 -2.54 2.74 7.86
C LEU A 296 -3.09 2.44 6.47
N VAL A 297 -2.43 2.96 5.42
CA VAL A 297 -2.86 2.73 4.04
C VAL A 297 -2.77 1.24 3.69
N MET A 298 -1.68 0.56 4.02
CA MET A 298 -1.50 -0.86 3.68
C MET A 298 -2.51 -1.76 4.38
N ILE A 299 -2.62 -1.65 5.71
CA ILE A 299 -3.54 -2.51 6.47
C ILE A 299 -4.99 -2.22 6.08
N SER A 300 -5.39 -0.93 5.96
CA SER A 300 -6.78 -0.61 5.64
C SER A 300 -7.18 -1.08 4.24
N SER A 301 -6.32 -0.89 3.23
CA SER A 301 -6.62 -1.32 1.85
C SER A 301 -6.68 -2.83 1.71
N THR A 302 -5.68 -3.55 2.22
CA THR A 302 -5.63 -5.02 2.09
C THR A 302 -6.70 -5.72 2.94
N SER A 303 -7.01 -5.20 4.13
CA SER A 303 -8.12 -5.71 4.94
C SER A 303 -9.47 -5.44 4.29
N SER A 304 -9.65 -4.27 3.67
CA SER A 304 -10.90 -3.95 2.96
C SER A 304 -11.15 -4.92 1.80
N LEU A 305 -10.12 -5.25 1.01
CA LEU A 305 -10.22 -6.25 -0.06
C LEU A 305 -10.63 -7.62 0.49
N TYR A 306 -9.95 -8.07 1.53
CA TYR A 306 -10.20 -9.39 2.09
C TYR A 306 -11.63 -9.54 2.66
N PHE A 307 -12.09 -8.55 3.43
CA PHE A 307 -13.43 -8.59 4.03
C PHE A 307 -14.57 -8.31 3.04
N ALA A 308 -14.28 -7.78 1.87
CA ALA A 308 -15.28 -7.55 0.83
C ALA A 308 -15.29 -8.63 -0.26
N LEU A 309 -14.58 -9.73 -0.05
CA LEU A 309 -14.48 -10.81 -1.03
C LEU A 309 -15.83 -11.28 -1.52
N ASP A 310 -16.69 -11.68 -0.59
CA ASP A 310 -18.01 -12.25 -0.93
C ASP A 310 -18.92 -11.22 -1.60
N ASP A 311 -18.91 -9.95 -1.15
CA ASP A 311 -19.64 -8.85 -1.81
C ASP A 311 -19.14 -8.62 -3.26
N SER A 312 -17.84 -8.71 -3.47
CA SER A 312 -17.23 -8.48 -4.79
C SER A 312 -17.52 -9.64 -5.75
N ILE A 313 -17.48 -10.87 -5.25
CA ILE A 313 -17.72 -12.07 -6.04
C ILE A 313 -19.18 -12.17 -6.44
N ASN A 314 -20.11 -12.04 -5.50
CA ASN A 314 -21.55 -12.15 -5.77
C ASN A 314 -22.06 -11.09 -6.75
N LYS A 315 -21.39 -9.94 -6.81
CA LYS A 315 -21.70 -8.91 -7.82
C LYS A 315 -21.13 -9.21 -9.19
N ARG A 316 -19.95 -9.80 -9.23
CA ARG A 316 -19.26 -10.10 -10.48
C ARG A 316 -19.76 -11.39 -11.12
N TYR A 317 -20.16 -12.37 -10.31
CA TYR A 317 -20.59 -13.69 -10.74
C TYR A 317 -21.98 -13.96 -10.20
N PRO A 318 -23.04 -13.57 -10.94
CA PRO A 318 -24.43 -13.74 -10.50
C PRO A 318 -24.89 -15.19 -10.50
N GLY A 319 -24.31 -16.05 -11.32
CA GLY A 319 -24.58 -17.49 -11.38
C GLY A 319 -23.37 -18.34 -10.98
N ASP A 320 -23.61 -19.60 -10.64
CA ASP A 320 -22.56 -20.56 -10.28
C ASP A 320 -21.62 -20.88 -11.45
N ILE A 321 -22.17 -20.95 -12.65
CA ILE A 321 -21.43 -21.15 -13.90
C ILE A 321 -21.86 -20.11 -14.93
N ASN A 322 -20.87 -19.52 -15.57
CA ASN A 322 -21.03 -18.69 -16.76
C ASN A 322 -20.31 -19.31 -17.95
N TYR A 323 -20.92 -19.31 -19.11
CA TYR A 323 -20.20 -19.56 -20.35
C TYR A 323 -20.45 -18.46 -21.38
N THR A 324 -19.41 -18.08 -22.07
CA THR A 324 -19.42 -17.05 -23.13
C THR A 324 -18.98 -17.67 -24.44
N LEU A 325 -19.78 -17.46 -25.50
CA LEU A 325 -19.50 -17.91 -26.84
C LEU A 325 -19.14 -16.71 -27.71
N PHE A 326 -18.16 -16.87 -28.55
CA PHE A 326 -17.65 -15.85 -29.47
C PHE A 326 -17.97 -16.28 -30.90
N TYR A 327 -18.88 -15.58 -31.56
CA TYR A 327 -19.37 -15.92 -32.88
C TYR A 327 -18.57 -15.23 -33.96
N ARG A 328 -18.44 -15.89 -35.12
CA ARG A 328 -17.77 -15.31 -36.28
C ARG A 328 -18.54 -14.19 -36.94
N ASN A 329 -19.87 -14.19 -36.87
CA ASN A 329 -20.74 -13.15 -37.36
C ASN A 329 -22.03 -13.01 -36.56
N TYR A 330 -22.79 -11.95 -36.88
CA TYR A 330 -24.03 -11.60 -36.19
C TYR A 330 -25.13 -12.66 -36.42
N ASP A 331 -25.30 -13.19 -37.63
CA ASP A 331 -26.35 -14.15 -37.94
C ASP A 331 -26.20 -15.43 -37.12
N TYR A 332 -24.99 -15.95 -37.00
CA TYR A 332 -24.73 -17.11 -36.14
C TYR A 332 -25.04 -16.85 -34.66
N MET A 333 -24.80 -15.62 -34.17
CA MET A 333 -25.14 -15.25 -32.80
C MET A 333 -26.66 -15.21 -32.57
N ILE A 334 -27.41 -14.66 -33.53
CA ILE A 334 -28.88 -14.52 -33.42
C ILE A 334 -29.57 -15.87 -33.55
N GLU A 335 -29.16 -16.69 -34.53
CA GLU A 335 -29.75 -18.01 -34.82
C GLU A 335 -29.46 -19.03 -33.70
N ASP A 336 -28.39 -18.87 -32.95
CA ASP A 336 -27.98 -19.84 -31.95
C ASP A 336 -28.92 -19.83 -30.73
N ASN A 337 -29.47 -21.01 -30.39
CA ASN A 337 -30.24 -21.22 -29.18
C ASN A 337 -29.39 -21.78 -28.07
N GLN A 338 -28.88 -20.92 -27.24
CA GLN A 338 -27.94 -21.28 -26.17
C GLN A 338 -28.56 -22.20 -25.10
N LEU A 339 -29.87 -22.15 -24.91
CA LEU A 339 -30.54 -23.00 -23.94
C LEU A 339 -30.37 -24.50 -24.25
N VAL A 340 -30.12 -24.85 -25.51
CA VAL A 340 -29.83 -26.24 -25.92
C VAL A 340 -28.59 -26.80 -25.23
N TYR A 341 -27.62 -25.96 -24.88
CA TYR A 341 -26.39 -26.41 -24.22
C TYR A 341 -26.59 -26.72 -22.73
N THR A 342 -27.71 -26.28 -22.14
CA THR A 342 -28.10 -26.50 -20.75
C THR A 342 -29.26 -27.47 -20.58
N ASP A 343 -29.90 -27.93 -21.65
CA ASP A 343 -31.10 -28.77 -21.61
C ASP A 343 -30.94 -30.10 -20.82
N ASN A 344 -29.70 -30.64 -20.81
CA ASN A 344 -29.38 -31.89 -20.10
C ASN A 344 -28.74 -31.66 -18.72
N LEU A 345 -28.69 -30.41 -18.28
CA LEU A 345 -28.05 -30.02 -17.00
C LEU A 345 -29.13 -29.79 -15.95
N VAL A 346 -28.87 -30.18 -14.71
CA VAL A 346 -29.72 -29.90 -13.58
C VAL A 346 -29.41 -28.52 -13.02
N CYS A 347 -29.98 -27.49 -13.62
CA CYS A 347 -29.66 -26.08 -13.34
C CYS A 347 -30.94 -25.23 -13.29
N GLU A 348 -30.84 -24.06 -12.64
CA GLU A 348 -31.90 -23.07 -12.53
C GLU A 348 -31.37 -21.64 -12.77
N ASN A 349 -32.30 -20.66 -12.75
CA ASN A 349 -31.97 -19.22 -12.92
C ASN A 349 -31.18 -18.90 -14.20
N ILE A 350 -31.44 -19.63 -15.29
CA ILE A 350 -30.69 -19.45 -16.54
C ILE A 350 -30.96 -18.05 -17.12
N SER A 351 -29.93 -17.27 -17.25
CA SER A 351 -29.94 -15.92 -17.84
C SER A 351 -28.99 -15.83 -19.00
N THR A 352 -29.52 -15.65 -20.20
CA THR A 352 -28.70 -15.50 -21.41
C THR A 352 -28.82 -14.09 -21.95
N ILE A 353 -27.69 -13.52 -22.39
CA ILE A 353 -27.63 -12.23 -23.05
C ILE A 353 -26.79 -12.30 -24.33
N LYS A 354 -27.31 -11.73 -25.42
CA LYS A 354 -26.60 -11.57 -26.69
C LYS A 354 -26.19 -10.12 -26.86
N TYR A 355 -24.92 -9.89 -27.16
CA TYR A 355 -24.37 -8.54 -27.23
C TYR A 355 -23.23 -8.41 -28.25
N LEU A 356 -23.02 -7.17 -28.66
CA LEU A 356 -21.86 -6.76 -29.43
C LEU A 356 -20.86 -6.10 -28.49
N GLU A 357 -19.60 -6.46 -28.60
CA GLU A 357 -18.51 -5.83 -27.86
C GLU A 357 -17.56 -5.11 -28.81
N SER A 358 -17.26 -3.86 -28.52
CA SER A 358 -16.23 -3.10 -29.22
C SER A 358 -15.33 -2.38 -28.21
N GLY A 359 -14.03 -2.34 -28.53
CA GLY A 359 -13.08 -1.55 -27.78
C GLY A 359 -12.87 -0.19 -28.43
N GLY A 360 -12.44 0.80 -27.68
CA GLY A 360 -12.15 2.13 -28.23
C GLY A 360 -11.78 3.15 -27.18
N CYS A 361 -11.60 4.38 -27.62
CA CYS A 361 -11.34 5.52 -26.76
C CYS A 361 -12.61 6.37 -26.64
N PHE A 362 -13.11 6.58 -25.42
CA PHE A 362 -14.24 7.46 -25.17
C PHE A 362 -13.82 8.93 -25.34
N THR A 363 -14.67 9.72 -25.97
CA THR A 363 -14.47 11.14 -26.27
C THR A 363 -15.70 11.94 -25.85
N GLU A 364 -15.67 13.26 -25.94
CA GLU A 364 -16.83 14.13 -25.66
C GLU A 364 -18.07 13.86 -26.55
N TYR A 365 -17.88 13.19 -27.70
CA TYR A 365 -18.96 12.95 -28.68
C TYR A 365 -19.37 11.49 -28.77
N GLY A 366 -18.69 10.59 -28.07
CA GLY A 366 -18.94 9.16 -28.16
C GLY A 366 -17.67 8.33 -28.07
N MET A 367 -17.54 7.30 -28.93
CA MET A 367 -16.41 6.40 -28.88
C MET A 367 -15.73 6.26 -30.25
N ASN A 368 -14.41 6.41 -30.28
CA ASN A 368 -13.60 6.02 -31.40
C ASN A 368 -13.26 4.54 -31.31
N ASN A 369 -13.98 3.70 -32.08
CA ASN A 369 -13.78 2.26 -32.07
C ASN A 369 -12.45 1.92 -32.75
N ALA A 370 -11.70 1.00 -32.16
CA ALA A 370 -10.53 0.37 -32.74
C ALA A 370 -10.47 -1.10 -32.28
N PRO A 371 -9.76 -1.99 -33.01
CA PRO A 371 -9.59 -3.36 -32.55
C PRO A 371 -8.95 -3.43 -31.17
N VAL A 372 -9.46 -4.32 -30.32
CA VAL A 372 -8.99 -4.48 -28.93
C VAL A 372 -7.49 -4.81 -28.85
N GLN A 373 -6.94 -5.47 -29.87
CA GLN A 373 -5.51 -5.82 -29.94
C GLN A 373 -4.57 -4.65 -30.28
N GLY A 374 -5.11 -3.51 -30.72
CA GLY A 374 -4.32 -2.32 -31.12
C GLY A 374 -3.94 -1.37 -29.99
N TYR A 375 -4.26 -1.69 -28.74
CA TYR A 375 -4.06 -0.79 -27.59
C TYR A 375 -2.71 -0.92 -26.88
N GLU A 376 -1.82 -1.82 -27.31
CA GLU A 376 -0.50 -1.94 -26.68
C GLU A 376 0.31 -0.63 -26.72
N ASP A 377 0.10 0.21 -27.74
CA ASP A 377 0.73 1.53 -27.86
C ASP A 377 -0.03 2.68 -27.16
N ALA A 378 -1.24 2.43 -26.68
CA ALA A 378 -2.15 3.46 -26.15
C ALA A 378 -2.21 3.53 -24.62
N ILE A 379 -1.19 3.02 -23.94
CA ILE A 379 -1.04 3.07 -22.44
C ILE A 379 -1.16 4.50 -21.87
N THR A 380 -1.14 5.52 -22.73
CA THR A 380 -1.29 6.92 -22.33
C THR A 380 -2.69 7.51 -22.54
N ALA A 381 -3.63 6.79 -23.16
CA ALA A 381 -4.98 7.30 -23.39
C ALA A 381 -5.86 7.06 -22.14
N LEU A 382 -6.33 8.14 -21.56
CA LEU A 382 -7.06 8.19 -20.27
C LEU A 382 -8.46 7.56 -20.30
N ASP A 383 -9.02 7.30 -21.47
CA ASP A 383 -10.43 6.96 -21.69
C ASP A 383 -10.62 5.74 -22.60
N ILE A 384 -9.67 4.80 -22.58
CA ILE A 384 -9.80 3.52 -23.30
C ILE A 384 -10.72 2.60 -22.52
N GLY A 385 -11.68 1.98 -23.21
CA GLY A 385 -12.61 1.06 -22.58
C GLY A 385 -13.43 0.25 -23.57
N TYR A 386 -14.47 -0.40 -23.03
CA TYR A 386 -15.36 -1.27 -23.79
C TYR A 386 -16.76 -0.67 -23.91
N LEU A 387 -17.32 -0.81 -25.11
CA LEU A 387 -18.72 -0.56 -25.41
C LEU A 387 -19.41 -1.89 -25.65
N TYR A 388 -20.38 -2.20 -24.80
CA TYR A 388 -21.29 -3.32 -24.97
C TYR A 388 -22.59 -2.80 -25.58
N THR A 389 -23.03 -3.36 -26.71
CA THR A 389 -24.28 -2.95 -27.36
C THR A 389 -25.25 -4.11 -27.33
N ILE A 390 -26.47 -3.86 -26.82
CA ILE A 390 -27.55 -4.84 -26.73
C ILE A 390 -28.79 -4.32 -27.41
N SER A 391 -29.70 -5.25 -27.81
CA SER A 391 -31.00 -4.87 -28.36
C SER A 391 -31.94 -4.42 -27.23
N LEU A 392 -32.87 -3.54 -27.58
CA LEU A 392 -33.94 -3.11 -26.68
C LEU A 392 -34.81 -4.26 -26.21
N ASP A 393 -35.08 -5.24 -27.05
CA ASP A 393 -35.90 -6.42 -26.71
C ASP A 393 -35.22 -7.25 -25.63
N GLU A 394 -33.89 -7.43 -25.75
CA GLU A 394 -33.06 -8.11 -24.74
C GLU A 394 -33.07 -7.36 -23.40
N TYR A 395 -32.91 -6.05 -23.44
CA TYR A 395 -32.97 -5.21 -22.25
C TYR A 395 -34.36 -5.27 -21.59
N ASN A 396 -35.43 -5.13 -22.34
CA ASN A 396 -36.82 -5.22 -21.81
C ASN A 396 -37.09 -6.59 -21.19
N ARG A 397 -36.61 -7.67 -21.81
CA ARG A 397 -36.72 -9.04 -21.30
C ARG A 397 -36.00 -9.20 -19.95
N LEU A 398 -34.79 -8.69 -19.83
CA LEU A 398 -33.99 -8.85 -18.64
C LEU A 398 -34.39 -7.90 -17.51
N SER A 399 -34.82 -6.67 -17.82
CA SER A 399 -35.22 -5.67 -16.82
C SER A 399 -36.68 -5.81 -16.35
N ASN A 400 -37.48 -6.68 -16.99
CA ASN A 400 -38.95 -6.76 -16.81
C ASN A 400 -39.63 -5.38 -17.02
N GLN A 401 -39.08 -4.54 -17.89
CA GLN A 401 -39.61 -3.23 -18.24
C GLN A 401 -40.12 -3.26 -19.69
N ILE A 402 -41.04 -2.35 -20.01
CA ILE A 402 -41.53 -2.15 -21.38
C ILE A 402 -41.14 -0.72 -21.78
N ILE A 403 -39.95 -0.57 -22.30
CA ILE A 403 -39.44 0.70 -22.85
C ILE A 403 -39.53 0.62 -24.36
N THR A 404 -39.84 1.74 -25.01
CA THR A 404 -39.81 1.89 -26.47
C THR A 404 -38.82 2.93 -26.86
N LEU A 405 -38.03 2.68 -27.90
CA LEU A 405 -37.06 3.59 -28.49
C LEU A 405 -37.40 3.81 -29.99
N GLN A 406 -37.15 5.02 -30.48
CA GLN A 406 -37.11 5.31 -31.89
C GLN A 406 -35.77 4.84 -32.47
N ASP A 407 -35.67 4.75 -33.81
CA ASP A 407 -34.46 4.23 -34.47
C ASP A 407 -33.23 5.09 -34.22
N ASP A 408 -33.42 6.37 -33.87
CA ASP A 408 -32.35 7.32 -33.56
C ASP A 408 -32.17 7.53 -32.01
N GLU A 409 -32.92 6.81 -31.18
CA GLU A 409 -32.84 6.90 -29.72
C GLU A 409 -32.03 5.75 -29.13
N CYS A 410 -31.36 6.00 -27.99
CA CYS A 410 -30.70 5.00 -27.20
C CYS A 410 -30.87 5.22 -25.69
N LEU A 411 -30.63 4.16 -24.91
CA LEU A 411 -30.36 4.27 -23.47
C LEU A 411 -28.87 4.00 -23.23
N LEU A 412 -28.33 4.65 -22.22
CA LEU A 412 -26.93 4.48 -21.84
C LEU A 412 -26.81 4.09 -20.36
N TYR A 413 -25.96 3.10 -20.12
CA TYR A 413 -25.38 2.87 -18.81
C TYR A 413 -23.89 3.17 -18.85
N THR A 414 -23.36 3.86 -17.86
CA THR A 414 -21.92 4.18 -17.77
C THR A 414 -21.42 3.78 -16.39
N ASN A 415 -20.29 3.08 -16.34
CA ASN A 415 -19.65 2.87 -15.05
C ASN A 415 -18.99 4.17 -14.55
N SER A 416 -18.63 4.23 -13.28
CA SER A 416 -18.09 5.41 -12.59
C SER A 416 -16.76 5.92 -13.17
N ARG A 417 -16.18 5.24 -14.17
CA ARG A 417 -14.90 5.61 -14.81
C ARG A 417 -15.06 6.46 -16.05
N ILE A 418 -16.25 6.49 -16.65
CA ILE A 418 -16.54 7.36 -17.78
C ILE A 418 -16.83 8.75 -17.28
N ARG A 419 -16.06 9.74 -17.77
CA ARG A 419 -16.13 11.14 -17.33
C ARG A 419 -17.11 11.99 -18.11
N TYR A 420 -17.56 11.46 -19.26
CA TYR A 420 -18.40 12.19 -20.20
C TYR A 420 -19.87 11.93 -19.90
N SER A 421 -20.68 12.97 -20.08
CA SER A 421 -22.13 12.87 -20.10
C SER A 421 -22.61 13.22 -21.50
N TYR A 422 -23.40 12.36 -22.10
CA TYR A 422 -23.79 12.45 -23.50
C TYR A 422 -25.27 12.84 -23.63
N GLU A 423 -25.55 13.84 -24.42
CA GLU A 423 -26.90 14.13 -24.94
C GLU A 423 -27.14 13.36 -26.27
N THR A 424 -26.09 13.24 -27.05
CA THR A 424 -26.02 12.37 -28.23
C THR A 424 -24.79 11.51 -28.19
N PHE A 425 -24.85 10.29 -28.66
CA PHE A 425 -23.76 9.31 -28.67
C PHE A 425 -23.57 8.71 -30.05
N LYS A 426 -22.34 8.61 -30.52
CA LYS A 426 -21.98 7.91 -31.73
C LYS A 426 -20.66 7.16 -31.58
N THR A 427 -20.51 6.09 -32.34
CA THR A 427 -19.20 5.47 -32.58
C THR A 427 -18.53 6.09 -33.79
N ALA A 428 -17.29 5.73 -34.10
CA ALA A 428 -16.57 6.22 -35.26
C ALA A 428 -17.30 5.91 -36.57
N TYR A 429 -18.13 4.86 -36.62
CA TYR A 429 -18.74 4.29 -37.80
C TYR A 429 -20.26 4.25 -37.75
N SER A 430 -20.91 4.44 -36.59
CA SER A 430 -22.36 4.42 -36.48
C SER A 430 -22.99 5.79 -36.74
N LYS A 431 -24.31 5.76 -36.99
CA LYS A 431 -25.15 6.96 -36.91
C LYS A 431 -25.11 7.58 -35.52
N GLU A 432 -25.51 8.82 -35.37
CA GLU A 432 -25.67 9.50 -34.11
C GLU A 432 -26.97 9.10 -33.45
N TYR A 433 -26.89 8.67 -32.19
CA TYR A 433 -28.05 8.30 -31.38
C TYR A 433 -28.30 9.39 -30.31
N ARG A 434 -29.58 9.77 -30.16
CA ARG A 434 -30.02 10.68 -29.08
C ARG A 434 -30.20 9.88 -27.80
N VAL A 435 -29.55 10.29 -26.73
CA VAL A 435 -29.67 9.64 -25.43
C VAL A 435 -31.00 10.02 -24.80
N LYS A 436 -31.93 9.07 -24.75
CA LYS A 436 -33.26 9.26 -24.15
C LYS A 436 -33.19 9.28 -22.63
N ASN A 437 -32.43 8.39 -22.04
CA ASN A 437 -32.23 8.30 -20.60
C ASN A 437 -30.95 7.53 -20.27
N TYR A 438 -30.45 7.77 -19.06
CA TYR A 438 -29.40 6.97 -18.43
C TYR A 438 -30.04 5.89 -17.57
N VAL A 439 -29.45 4.70 -17.57
CA VAL A 439 -29.85 3.57 -16.72
C VAL A 439 -28.99 3.62 -15.47
N ASP A 440 -29.61 3.71 -14.29
CA ASP A 440 -28.88 3.82 -13.01
C ASP A 440 -28.27 2.48 -12.57
N GLU A 441 -29.01 1.39 -12.75
CA GLU A 441 -28.55 0.04 -12.45
C GLU A 441 -28.75 -0.85 -13.68
N PHE A 442 -27.68 -1.51 -14.11
CA PHE A 442 -27.77 -2.48 -15.20
C PHE A 442 -27.99 -3.88 -14.63
N ILE A 443 -28.70 -4.70 -15.40
CA ILE A 443 -28.92 -6.11 -15.04
C ILE A 443 -27.56 -6.81 -15.03
N ASN A 444 -27.24 -7.42 -13.90
CA ASN A 444 -25.98 -8.04 -13.68
C ASN A 444 -25.87 -9.32 -14.52
N ASN A 445 -24.98 -9.28 -15.51
CA ASN A 445 -24.51 -10.47 -16.21
C ASN A 445 -22.98 -10.41 -16.19
N HIS A 446 -22.33 -11.51 -15.81
CA HIS A 446 -20.88 -11.59 -15.64
C HIS A 446 -20.10 -10.99 -16.82
N ALA A 447 -20.50 -11.27 -18.05
CA ALA A 447 -19.76 -10.89 -19.25
C ALA A 447 -19.68 -9.36 -19.49
N MET A 448 -20.63 -8.59 -18.96
CA MET A 448 -20.73 -7.15 -19.20
C MET A 448 -20.19 -6.31 -18.02
N TYR A 449 -19.68 -6.94 -16.99
CA TYR A 449 -19.18 -6.24 -15.82
C TYR A 449 -17.66 -6.13 -15.86
N ASP A 450 -17.16 -5.08 -16.50
CA ASP A 450 -15.73 -4.78 -16.50
C ASP A 450 -15.41 -3.72 -15.44
N TYR A 451 -14.86 -4.16 -14.30
CA TYR A 451 -14.43 -3.26 -13.23
C TYR A 451 -13.08 -2.59 -13.51
N GLU A 452 -12.30 -3.14 -14.43
CA GLU A 452 -10.93 -2.72 -14.64
C GLU A 452 -10.83 -1.57 -15.64
N MET A 453 -11.77 -1.49 -16.60
CA MET A 453 -11.77 -0.52 -17.68
C MET A 453 -13.00 0.38 -17.67
N PRO A 454 -12.94 1.57 -18.28
CA PRO A 454 -14.14 2.33 -18.60
C PRO A 454 -15.09 1.47 -19.45
N CYS A 455 -16.31 1.33 -18.98
CA CYS A 455 -17.31 0.47 -19.61
C CYS A 455 -18.62 1.24 -19.81
N MET A 456 -19.20 1.09 -20.98
CA MET A 456 -20.49 1.64 -21.35
C MET A 456 -21.37 0.56 -21.96
N ILE A 457 -22.65 0.56 -21.61
CA ILE A 457 -23.65 -0.29 -22.26
C ILE A 457 -24.59 0.61 -23.04
N LEU A 458 -24.67 0.37 -24.32
CA LEU A 458 -25.55 1.05 -25.28
C LEU A 458 -26.72 0.14 -25.62
N ILE A 459 -27.93 0.63 -25.40
CA ILE A 459 -29.17 -0.10 -25.70
C ILE A 459 -29.82 0.57 -26.90
N VAL A 460 -30.00 -0.18 -27.99
CA VAL A 460 -30.51 0.31 -29.26
C VAL A 460 -31.74 -0.49 -29.74
N SER A 461 -32.62 0.13 -30.52
CA SER A 461 -33.77 -0.55 -31.14
C SER A 461 -33.32 -1.52 -32.23
N ASP A 462 -32.34 -1.15 -33.06
CA ASP A 462 -31.83 -1.91 -34.20
C ASP A 462 -30.34 -2.32 -33.98
N LEU A 463 -30.15 -3.50 -33.38
CA LEU A 463 -28.82 -4.06 -33.11
C LEU A 463 -28.15 -4.54 -34.42
N GLU A 464 -28.94 -5.02 -35.39
CA GLU A 464 -28.43 -5.48 -36.71
C GLU A 464 -27.88 -4.30 -37.50
N GLY A 465 -28.60 -3.18 -37.57
CA GLY A 465 -28.15 -1.95 -38.19
C GLY A 465 -26.87 -1.43 -37.54
N PHE A 466 -26.80 -1.42 -36.19
CA PHE A 466 -25.58 -1.03 -35.49
C PHE A 466 -24.39 -1.95 -35.85
N TYR A 467 -24.62 -3.28 -35.91
CA TYR A 467 -23.58 -4.21 -36.33
C TYR A 467 -23.08 -3.94 -37.76
N LYS A 468 -24.01 -3.76 -38.71
CA LYS A 468 -23.64 -3.48 -40.13
C LYS A 468 -22.81 -2.23 -40.26
N ASP A 469 -23.16 -1.18 -39.55
CA ASP A 469 -22.42 0.08 -39.57
C ASP A 469 -21.00 -0.07 -39.00
N ASN A 470 -20.81 -0.89 -37.94
CA ASN A 470 -19.56 -1.00 -37.21
C ASN A 470 -18.73 -2.25 -37.51
N ASN A 471 -19.25 -3.20 -38.30
CA ASN A 471 -18.55 -4.45 -38.64
C ASN A 471 -17.45 -4.19 -39.71
N ILE A 472 -16.38 -3.57 -39.28
CA ILE A 472 -15.20 -3.26 -40.10
C ILE A 472 -14.07 -4.19 -39.69
N ILE A 473 -13.46 -4.82 -40.67
CA ILE A 473 -12.27 -5.63 -40.51
C ILE A 473 -11.06 -4.75 -40.86
N THR A 474 -10.22 -4.50 -39.89
CA THR A 474 -8.95 -3.77 -40.03
C THR A 474 -7.78 -4.74 -40.15
N GLU A 475 -6.59 -4.26 -40.50
CA GLU A 475 -5.35 -5.06 -40.44
C GLU A 475 -5.04 -5.60 -39.01
N GLN A 476 -5.60 -4.95 -38.01
CA GLN A 476 -5.42 -5.32 -36.59
C GLN A 476 -6.53 -6.24 -36.04
N GLY A 477 -7.59 -6.52 -36.80
CA GLY A 477 -8.71 -7.41 -36.43
C GLY A 477 -10.09 -6.78 -36.60
N ASN A 478 -11.12 -7.44 -36.05
CA ASN A 478 -12.49 -6.96 -36.07
C ASN A 478 -12.68 -5.82 -35.07
N VAL A 479 -13.43 -4.80 -35.46
CA VAL A 479 -13.81 -3.68 -34.60
C VAL A 479 -14.93 -4.07 -33.65
N VAL A 480 -15.81 -4.99 -34.05
CA VAL A 480 -16.94 -5.48 -33.26
C VAL A 480 -16.89 -6.99 -33.15
N TYR A 481 -17.09 -7.51 -31.97
CA TYR A 481 -17.18 -8.93 -31.66
C TYR A 481 -18.62 -9.30 -31.28
N CYS A 482 -19.14 -10.34 -31.87
CA CYS A 482 -20.45 -10.90 -31.57
C CYS A 482 -20.30 -11.93 -30.44
N LYS A 483 -20.97 -11.71 -29.34
CA LYS A 483 -20.84 -12.56 -28.16
C LYS A 483 -22.22 -12.89 -27.58
N SER A 484 -22.28 -14.01 -26.90
CA SER A 484 -23.37 -14.29 -26.00
C SER A 484 -22.85 -14.90 -24.70
N SER A 485 -23.49 -14.59 -23.61
CA SER A 485 -23.13 -15.08 -22.29
C SER A 485 -24.38 -15.66 -21.61
N THR A 486 -24.19 -16.81 -20.97
CA THR A 486 -25.23 -17.48 -20.21
C THR A 486 -24.73 -17.76 -18.81
N ASP A 487 -25.47 -17.26 -17.81
CA ASP A 487 -25.28 -17.53 -16.39
C ASP A 487 -26.36 -18.52 -15.93
N PHE A 488 -26.02 -19.43 -15.02
CA PHE A 488 -26.98 -20.31 -14.37
C PHE A 488 -26.47 -20.82 -13.03
N ASP A 489 -27.40 -21.25 -12.17
CA ASP A 489 -27.12 -21.86 -10.88
C ASP A 489 -27.19 -23.39 -11.00
N VAL A 490 -26.33 -24.11 -10.29
CA VAL A 490 -26.23 -25.56 -10.29
C VAL A 490 -27.01 -26.12 -9.09
N ILE A 491 -27.99 -27.04 -9.34
CA ILE A 491 -28.83 -27.61 -8.29
C ILE A 491 -28.18 -28.85 -7.67
N GLU A 492 -27.54 -29.69 -8.49
CA GLU A 492 -26.92 -30.95 -8.07
C GLU A 492 -25.40 -30.94 -8.30
N ASP A 493 -24.76 -32.07 -8.52
CA ASP A 493 -23.32 -32.23 -8.62
C ASP A 493 -22.68 -31.20 -9.56
N PHE A 494 -21.89 -30.28 -8.95
CA PHE A 494 -21.27 -29.16 -9.64
C PHE A 494 -20.20 -29.66 -10.65
N ASP A 495 -19.38 -30.64 -10.27
CA ASP A 495 -18.28 -31.11 -11.10
C ASP A 495 -18.80 -31.90 -12.30
N GLU A 496 -19.85 -32.70 -12.10
CA GLU A 496 -20.53 -33.41 -13.19
C GLU A 496 -21.22 -32.43 -14.15
N THR A 497 -21.89 -31.41 -13.61
CA THR A 497 -22.53 -30.38 -14.42
C THR A 497 -21.52 -29.60 -15.26
N LEU A 498 -20.41 -29.22 -14.68
CA LEU A 498 -19.34 -28.49 -15.37
C LEU A 498 -18.71 -29.35 -16.49
N GLU A 499 -18.48 -30.64 -16.26
CA GLU A 499 -17.92 -31.53 -17.26
C GLU A 499 -18.92 -31.79 -18.40
N ASN A 500 -20.20 -32.00 -18.08
CA ASN A 500 -21.25 -32.14 -19.08
C ASN A 500 -21.39 -30.85 -19.93
N LEU A 501 -21.32 -29.68 -19.32
CA LEU A 501 -21.30 -28.41 -20.07
C LEU A 501 -20.10 -28.32 -21.02
N ARG A 502 -18.90 -28.69 -20.56
CA ARG A 502 -17.71 -28.72 -21.41
C ARG A 502 -17.90 -29.63 -22.62
N GLN A 503 -18.48 -30.80 -22.43
CA GLN A 503 -18.79 -31.73 -23.52
C GLN A 503 -19.83 -31.13 -24.49
N ASN A 504 -20.93 -30.56 -23.98
CA ASN A 504 -21.96 -29.93 -24.79
C ASN A 504 -21.38 -28.79 -25.66
N LEU A 505 -20.57 -27.94 -25.05
CA LEU A 505 -19.94 -26.84 -25.76
C LEU A 505 -18.86 -27.30 -26.77
N SER A 506 -18.24 -28.45 -26.55
CA SER A 506 -17.21 -28.99 -27.46
C SER A 506 -17.76 -29.41 -28.83
N VAL A 507 -19.06 -29.74 -28.90
CA VAL A 507 -19.75 -30.18 -30.14
C VAL A 507 -20.07 -29.00 -31.09
N ILE A 508 -20.03 -27.75 -30.58
CA ILE A 508 -20.34 -26.57 -31.40
C ILE A 508 -19.30 -26.44 -32.52
N SER A 509 -19.77 -26.24 -33.75
CA SER A 509 -18.92 -26.10 -34.93
C SER A 509 -18.02 -24.85 -34.83
N GLU A 510 -16.73 -25.01 -35.15
CA GLU A 510 -15.78 -23.89 -35.22
C GLU A 510 -16.07 -22.91 -36.34
N GLU A 511 -16.92 -23.29 -37.30
CA GLU A 511 -17.41 -22.39 -38.35
C GLU A 511 -18.31 -21.31 -37.77
N LYS A 512 -19.07 -21.62 -36.71
CA LYS A 512 -20.01 -20.70 -36.05
C LYS A 512 -19.35 -19.96 -34.89
N VAL A 513 -18.66 -20.69 -34.02
CA VAL A 513 -18.06 -20.20 -32.77
C VAL A 513 -16.56 -20.44 -32.81
N TYR A 514 -15.79 -19.35 -32.78
CA TYR A 514 -14.33 -19.45 -32.84
C TYR A 514 -13.65 -19.52 -31.45
N ASN A 515 -14.35 -19.12 -30.37
CA ASN A 515 -13.84 -19.22 -29.00
C ASN A 515 -14.98 -19.48 -28.01
N ARG A 516 -14.64 -20.17 -26.91
CA ARG A 516 -15.55 -20.52 -25.83
C ARG A 516 -14.86 -20.27 -24.51
N TYR A 517 -15.53 -19.65 -23.60
CA TYR A 517 -15.00 -19.37 -22.28
C TYR A 517 -15.98 -19.84 -21.21
N ILE A 518 -15.53 -20.63 -20.27
CA ILE A 518 -16.34 -21.11 -19.14
C ILE A 518 -15.72 -20.58 -17.86
N THR A 519 -16.52 -19.98 -17.02
CA THR A 519 -16.14 -19.47 -15.70
C THR A 519 -16.96 -20.17 -14.64
N SER A 520 -16.33 -20.67 -13.61
CA SER A 520 -16.98 -21.26 -12.46
C SER A 520 -16.81 -20.37 -11.24
N LEU A 521 -17.88 -20.14 -10.49
CA LEU A 521 -17.89 -19.33 -9.27
C LEU A 521 -16.91 -19.88 -8.22
N PRO A 522 -16.85 -21.21 -7.91
CA PRO A 522 -15.89 -21.75 -6.95
C PRO A 522 -14.43 -21.50 -7.33
N ASP A 523 -14.07 -21.67 -8.61
CA ASP A 523 -12.70 -21.42 -9.07
C ASP A 523 -12.34 -19.95 -8.96
N GLN A 524 -13.24 -19.07 -9.34
CA GLN A 524 -13.01 -17.62 -9.26
C GLN A 524 -12.96 -17.13 -7.82
N ARG A 525 -13.83 -17.66 -6.94
CA ARG A 525 -13.78 -17.38 -5.50
C ARG A 525 -12.43 -17.81 -4.91
N SER A 526 -11.99 -19.00 -5.24
CA SER A 526 -10.70 -19.54 -4.79
C SER A 526 -9.51 -18.69 -5.27
N ASN A 527 -9.53 -18.27 -6.54
CA ASN A 527 -8.50 -17.41 -7.11
C ASN A 527 -8.49 -16.01 -6.47
N MET A 528 -9.65 -15.38 -6.31
CA MET A 528 -9.77 -14.06 -5.68
C MET A 528 -9.40 -14.13 -4.19
N LEU A 529 -9.82 -15.18 -3.49
CA LEU A 529 -9.44 -15.40 -2.10
C LEU A 529 -7.93 -15.56 -1.96
N GLY A 530 -7.29 -16.33 -2.83
CA GLY A 530 -5.83 -16.49 -2.85
C GLY A 530 -5.10 -15.16 -3.09
N LEU A 531 -5.61 -14.35 -4.02
CA LEU A 531 -5.08 -13.01 -4.32
C LEU A 531 -5.21 -12.07 -3.12
N PHE A 532 -6.42 -11.91 -2.55
CA PHE A 532 -6.69 -10.98 -1.46
C PHE A 532 -6.02 -11.40 -0.16
N SER A 533 -5.98 -12.71 0.12
CA SER A 533 -5.23 -13.28 1.24
C SER A 533 -3.74 -12.99 1.15
N SER A 534 -3.19 -13.09 -0.04
CA SER A 534 -1.77 -12.83 -0.30
C SER A 534 -1.43 -11.35 -0.08
N MET A 535 -2.29 -10.46 -0.56
CA MET A 535 -2.14 -9.01 -0.34
C MET A 535 -2.26 -8.66 1.16
N LEU A 536 -3.25 -9.24 1.86
CA LEU A 536 -3.43 -9.03 3.29
C LEU A 536 -2.23 -9.54 4.08
N PHE A 537 -1.76 -10.74 3.79
CA PHE A 537 -0.57 -11.31 4.43
C PHE A 537 0.66 -10.42 4.26
N LEU A 538 0.93 -9.99 3.03
CA LEU A 538 2.05 -9.08 2.75
C LEU A 538 1.88 -7.73 3.45
N GLY A 539 0.66 -7.18 3.45
CA GLY A 539 0.32 -5.95 4.15
C GLY A 539 0.59 -6.05 5.67
N ILE A 540 0.21 -7.16 6.30
CA ILE A 540 0.49 -7.43 7.72
C ILE A 540 2.00 -7.54 7.97
N MET A 541 2.72 -8.30 7.14
CA MET A 541 4.17 -8.50 7.29
C MET A 541 4.94 -7.18 7.18
N LEU A 542 4.67 -6.37 6.16
CA LEU A 542 5.31 -5.07 5.99
C LEU A 542 4.92 -4.08 7.09
N SER A 543 3.66 -4.05 7.49
CA SER A 543 3.19 -3.20 8.59
C SER A 543 3.85 -3.54 9.91
N PHE A 544 4.09 -4.83 10.18
CA PHE A 544 4.83 -5.26 11.36
C PHE A 544 6.27 -4.70 11.36
N VAL A 545 6.97 -4.75 10.23
CA VAL A 545 8.30 -4.14 10.08
C VAL A 545 8.26 -2.63 10.33
N PHE A 546 7.26 -1.93 9.78
CA PHE A 546 7.12 -0.49 9.95
C PHE A 546 6.74 -0.09 11.39
N ILE A 547 5.93 -0.89 12.08
CA ILE A 547 5.63 -0.71 13.51
C ILE A 547 6.91 -0.82 14.32
N LEU A 548 7.71 -1.85 14.09
CA LEU A 548 8.99 -2.02 14.79
C LEU A 548 9.95 -0.86 14.54
N ALA A 549 10.04 -0.40 13.29
CA ALA A 549 10.80 0.78 12.92
C ALA A 549 10.32 2.01 13.69
N THR A 550 9.03 2.23 13.75
CA THR A 550 8.41 3.35 14.48
C THR A 550 8.73 3.30 15.97
N VAL A 551 8.56 2.13 16.60
CA VAL A 551 8.88 1.91 18.03
C VAL A 551 10.33 2.29 18.34
N LEU A 552 11.26 1.86 17.51
CA LEU A 552 12.69 2.08 17.73
C LEU A 552 13.12 3.52 17.47
N ILE A 553 12.57 4.17 16.43
CA ILE A 553 12.79 5.61 16.22
C ILE A 553 12.31 6.39 17.44
N ILE A 554 11.13 6.06 17.95
CA ILE A 554 10.58 6.69 19.14
C ILE A 554 11.46 6.44 20.36
N TYR A 555 11.88 5.19 20.60
CA TYR A 555 12.72 4.82 21.73
C TYR A 555 14.06 5.57 21.72
N TYR A 556 14.77 5.56 20.59
CA TYR A 556 16.06 6.27 20.50
C TYR A 556 15.90 7.78 20.66
N LYS A 557 14.85 8.34 20.08
CA LYS A 557 14.54 9.74 20.20
C LYS A 557 14.28 10.13 21.67
N GLN A 558 13.43 9.38 22.38
CA GLN A 558 13.12 9.67 23.79
C GLN A 558 14.32 9.46 24.70
N THR A 559 15.13 8.44 24.44
CA THR A 559 16.37 8.21 25.21
C THR A 559 17.33 9.38 25.04
N SER A 560 17.55 9.86 23.81
CA SER A 560 18.41 11.03 23.56
C SER A 560 17.88 12.30 24.20
N GLU A 561 16.58 12.57 24.07
CA GLU A 561 15.92 13.72 24.69
C GLU A 561 16.00 13.66 26.22
N GLY A 562 15.84 12.46 26.80
CA GLY A 562 15.94 12.27 28.26
C GLY A 562 17.27 12.70 28.82
N TYR A 563 18.41 12.31 28.22
CA TYR A 563 19.74 12.71 28.67
C TYR A 563 19.98 14.22 28.54
N GLU A 564 19.55 14.84 27.45
CA GLU A 564 19.72 16.29 27.24
C GLU A 564 18.81 17.13 28.12
N ASP A 565 17.58 16.68 28.35
CA ASP A 565 16.62 17.39 29.18
C ASP A 565 16.94 17.26 30.67
N SER A 566 17.61 16.18 31.10
CA SER A 566 18.09 16.02 32.49
C SER A 566 18.96 17.19 32.93
N GLU A 567 19.96 17.59 32.12
CA GLU A 567 20.79 18.76 32.40
C GLU A 567 19.96 20.07 32.50
N ARG A 568 18.97 20.24 31.62
CA ARG A 568 18.09 21.43 31.63
C ARG A 568 17.19 21.49 32.84
N PHE A 569 16.64 20.37 33.26
CA PHE A 569 15.79 20.30 34.46
C PHE A 569 16.56 20.46 35.74
N ALA A 570 17.81 20.03 35.78
CA ALA A 570 18.70 20.32 36.90
C ALA A 570 18.92 21.84 37.06
N ILE A 571 19.04 22.58 35.94
CA ILE A 571 19.13 24.05 35.97
C ILE A 571 17.80 24.68 36.41
N MET A 572 16.66 24.20 35.91
CA MET A 572 15.33 24.73 36.27
C MET A 572 15.02 24.55 37.76
N ARG A 573 15.41 23.41 38.35
CA ARG A 573 15.33 23.18 39.82
C ARG A 573 16.16 24.22 40.59
N LYS A 574 17.37 24.52 40.12
CA LYS A 574 18.23 25.55 40.73
C LYS A 574 17.65 26.96 40.66
N VAL A 575 16.80 27.25 39.69
CA VAL A 575 16.10 28.54 39.51
C VAL A 575 14.78 28.59 40.29
N GLY A 576 14.39 27.49 40.99
CA GLY A 576 13.26 27.46 41.92
C GLY A 576 11.94 26.92 41.31
N LEU A 577 11.94 26.24 40.15
CA LEU A 577 10.75 25.56 39.67
C LEU A 577 10.46 24.27 40.46
N GLU A 578 9.20 24.12 40.86
CA GLU A 578 8.71 22.91 41.55
C GLU A 578 8.68 21.69 40.63
N ASP A 579 8.97 20.50 41.13
CA ASP A 579 8.95 19.25 40.39
C ASP A 579 7.59 18.97 39.71
N GLY A 580 6.48 19.40 40.35
CA GLY A 580 5.13 19.28 39.76
C GLY A 580 4.92 20.13 38.51
N GLN A 581 5.44 21.35 38.49
CA GLN A 581 5.37 22.27 37.37
C GLN A 581 6.25 21.79 36.20
N ILE A 582 7.44 21.26 36.55
CA ILE A 582 8.36 20.65 35.58
C ILE A 582 7.69 19.45 34.89
N ARG A 583 7.13 18.51 35.65
CA ARG A 583 6.40 17.33 35.14
C ARG A 583 5.24 17.73 34.24
N LYS A 584 4.43 18.72 34.60
CA LYS A 584 3.29 19.19 33.81
C LYS A 584 3.74 19.81 32.48
N SER A 585 4.82 20.58 32.50
CA SER A 585 5.41 21.17 31.29
C SER A 585 5.97 20.12 30.37
N ILE A 586 6.69 19.12 30.90
CA ILE A 586 7.23 17.97 30.13
C ILE A 586 6.08 17.22 29.46
N ASN A 587 5.06 16.84 30.23
CA ASN A 587 3.92 16.06 29.68
C ASN A 587 3.23 16.77 28.55
N SER A 588 2.94 18.07 28.69
CA SER A 588 2.30 18.86 27.65
C SER A 588 3.12 18.90 26.36
N GLN A 589 4.43 19.09 26.46
CA GLN A 589 5.33 19.14 25.31
C GLN A 589 5.49 17.76 24.66
N MET A 590 5.67 16.72 25.47
CA MET A 590 5.78 15.34 25.01
C MET A 590 4.54 14.89 24.25
N LEU A 591 3.34 15.15 24.79
CA LEU A 591 2.08 14.84 24.14
C LEU A 591 1.97 15.55 22.79
N THR A 592 2.24 16.87 22.72
CA THR A 592 2.15 17.62 21.46
C THR A 592 3.10 17.06 20.40
N VAL A 593 4.36 16.82 20.76
CA VAL A 593 5.37 16.31 19.83
C VAL A 593 5.05 14.89 19.36
N PHE A 594 4.49 14.10 20.26
CA PHE A 594 4.24 12.67 20.03
C PHE A 594 3.01 12.45 19.18
N PHE A 595 1.89 13.14 19.46
CA PHE A 595 0.64 12.92 18.71
C PHE A 595 0.57 13.67 17.38
N CYS A 596 1.40 14.68 17.15
CA CYS A 596 1.45 15.40 15.88
C CYS A 596 1.67 14.49 14.65
N PRO A 597 2.62 13.52 14.65
CA PRO A 597 2.76 12.56 13.55
C PRO A 597 1.53 11.69 13.32
N LEU A 598 0.84 11.24 14.38
CA LEU A 598 -0.35 10.42 14.26
C LEU A 598 -1.53 11.19 13.63
N ILE A 599 -1.75 12.42 14.08
CA ILE A 599 -2.79 13.29 13.50
C ILE A 599 -2.50 13.57 12.04
N MET A 600 -1.25 13.87 11.70
CA MET A 600 -0.86 14.15 10.32
C MET A 600 -0.96 12.91 9.43
N ALA A 601 -0.64 11.72 9.97
CA ALA A 601 -0.85 10.45 9.27
C ALA A 601 -2.34 10.19 8.98
N GLY A 602 -3.24 10.54 9.91
CA GLY A 602 -4.68 10.50 9.69
C GLY A 602 -5.14 11.45 8.58
N ILE A 603 -4.59 12.67 8.53
CA ILE A 603 -4.87 13.63 7.44
C ILE A 603 -4.38 13.05 6.10
N HIS A 604 -3.16 12.52 6.03
CA HIS A 604 -2.64 11.86 4.82
C HIS A 604 -3.54 10.72 4.36
N LEU A 605 -4.04 9.91 5.31
CA LEU A 605 -4.95 8.80 5.03
C LEU A 605 -6.27 9.30 4.41
N CYS A 606 -6.86 10.38 4.93
CA CYS A 606 -8.09 10.97 4.38
C CYS A 606 -7.91 11.42 2.92
N PHE A 607 -6.78 12.01 2.57
CA PHE A 607 -6.51 12.43 1.19
C PHE A 607 -6.04 11.28 0.28
N ALA A 608 -5.49 10.20 0.83
CA ALA A 608 -5.18 8.98 0.08
C ALA A 608 -6.45 8.13 -0.18
N PHE A 609 -7.49 8.28 0.64
CA PHE A 609 -8.69 7.45 0.61
C PHE A 609 -9.39 7.39 -0.76
N PRO A 610 -9.66 8.51 -1.49
CA PRO A 610 -10.29 8.45 -2.81
C PRO A 610 -9.46 7.65 -3.83
N PHE A 611 -8.15 7.77 -3.76
CA PHE A 611 -7.26 7.01 -4.63
C PHE A 611 -7.30 5.51 -4.29
N VAL A 612 -7.17 5.16 -3.00
CA VAL A 612 -7.26 3.75 -2.55
C VAL A 612 -8.62 3.17 -2.93
N TRP A 613 -9.71 3.93 -2.75
CA TRP A 613 -11.04 3.53 -3.19
C TRP A 613 -11.10 3.19 -4.68
N SER A 614 -10.56 4.06 -5.52
CA SER A 614 -10.51 3.82 -6.97
C SER A 614 -9.69 2.59 -7.34
N MET A 615 -8.55 2.38 -6.67
CA MET A 615 -7.73 1.18 -6.88
C MET A 615 -8.45 -0.11 -6.45
N LEU A 616 -9.17 -0.07 -5.32
CA LEU A 616 -9.93 -1.23 -4.85
C LEU A 616 -11.11 -1.56 -5.78
N ASN A 617 -11.73 -0.54 -6.37
CA ASN A 617 -12.77 -0.73 -7.39
C ASN A 617 -12.24 -1.50 -8.63
N MET A 618 -10.93 -1.42 -8.94
CA MET A 618 -10.33 -2.23 -10.02
C MET A 618 -10.42 -3.74 -9.72
N PHE A 619 -10.45 -4.11 -8.45
CA PHE A 619 -10.61 -5.50 -8.00
C PHE A 619 -12.06 -5.89 -7.73
N GLY A 620 -13.03 -5.09 -8.19
CA GLY A 620 -14.46 -5.36 -7.99
C GLY A 620 -15.04 -4.90 -6.65
N PHE A 621 -14.25 -4.18 -5.84
CA PHE A 621 -14.70 -3.67 -4.57
C PHE A 621 -15.69 -2.50 -4.74
N SER A 622 -16.93 -2.65 -4.27
CA SER A 622 -17.99 -1.63 -4.43
C SER A 622 -18.63 -1.16 -3.11
N ASN A 623 -18.22 -1.72 -1.96
CA ASN A 623 -18.82 -1.42 -0.68
C ASN A 623 -18.09 -0.28 0.06
N LEU A 624 -18.44 0.98 -0.26
CA LEU A 624 -17.84 2.17 0.36
C LEU A 624 -18.02 2.18 1.89
N ARG A 625 -19.17 1.71 2.42
CA ARG A 625 -19.39 1.67 3.87
C ARG A 625 -18.40 0.75 4.56
N LEU A 626 -18.17 -0.43 4.03
CA LEU A 626 -17.21 -1.39 4.58
C LEU A 626 -15.82 -0.78 4.61
N MET A 627 -15.37 -0.14 3.54
CA MET A 627 -14.06 0.49 3.47
C MET A 627 -13.91 1.60 4.53
N ILE A 628 -14.91 2.45 4.72
CA ILE A 628 -14.87 3.50 5.74
C ILE A 628 -14.76 2.88 7.14
N ILE A 629 -15.58 1.85 7.44
CA ILE A 629 -15.55 1.17 8.74
C ILE A 629 -14.19 0.51 8.99
N VAL A 630 -13.68 -0.27 8.02
CA VAL A 630 -12.38 -0.96 8.15
C VAL A 630 -11.25 0.06 8.34
N THR A 631 -11.25 1.14 7.54
CA THR A 631 -10.25 2.21 7.66
C THR A 631 -10.29 2.88 9.03
N ALA A 632 -11.48 3.18 9.55
CA ALA A 632 -11.67 3.76 10.86
C ALA A 632 -11.19 2.82 11.99
N VAL A 633 -11.53 1.52 11.91
CA VAL A 633 -11.09 0.50 12.87
C VAL A 633 -9.56 0.37 12.83
N CYS A 634 -8.95 0.32 11.65
CA CYS A 634 -7.49 0.27 11.50
C CYS A 634 -6.81 1.51 12.09
N TYR A 635 -7.37 2.70 11.88
CA TYR A 635 -6.85 3.94 12.47
C TYR A 635 -6.92 3.92 14.00
N VAL A 636 -8.05 3.51 14.57
CA VAL A 636 -8.22 3.40 16.03
C VAL A 636 -7.27 2.35 16.61
N ALA A 637 -7.15 1.17 15.99
CA ALA A 637 -6.22 0.13 16.42
C ALA A 637 -4.76 0.62 16.40
N CYS A 638 -4.36 1.31 15.33
CA CYS A 638 -3.03 1.90 15.22
C CYS A 638 -2.81 3.00 16.26
N ALA A 639 -3.81 3.84 16.54
CA ALA A 639 -3.75 4.87 17.57
C ALA A 639 -3.60 4.26 18.98
N VAL A 640 -4.35 3.21 19.29
CA VAL A 640 -4.22 2.49 20.57
C VAL A 640 -2.82 1.91 20.72
N LEU A 641 -2.32 1.22 19.70
CA LEU A 641 -0.96 0.67 19.72
C LEU A 641 0.09 1.78 19.89
N TYR A 642 -0.08 2.91 19.21
CA TYR A 642 0.80 4.06 19.32
C TYR A 642 0.79 4.67 20.74
N VAL A 643 -0.37 4.75 21.39
CA VAL A 643 -0.51 5.18 22.79
C VAL A 643 0.23 4.21 23.73
N ILE A 644 0.09 2.90 23.51
CA ILE A 644 0.82 1.89 24.29
C ILE A 644 2.34 2.09 24.17
N ILE A 645 2.84 2.28 22.96
CA ILE A 645 4.26 2.56 22.70
C ILE A 645 4.69 3.84 23.44
N TYR A 646 3.87 4.90 23.40
CA TYR A 646 4.13 6.13 24.11
C TYR A 646 4.24 5.90 25.62
N LEU A 647 3.32 5.16 26.21
CA LEU A 647 3.33 4.89 27.66
C LEU A 647 4.58 4.12 28.11
N PHE A 648 5.03 3.14 27.32
CA PHE A 648 6.26 2.39 27.63
C PHE A 648 7.51 3.25 27.49
N THR A 649 7.61 4.01 26.41
CA THR A 649 8.79 4.81 26.13
C THR A 649 8.90 6.04 27.03
N SER A 650 7.78 6.66 27.41
CA SER A 650 7.74 7.78 28.35
C SER A 650 8.24 7.38 29.76
N ARG A 651 7.95 6.14 30.23
CA ARG A 651 8.51 5.64 31.48
C ARG A 651 10.03 5.60 31.48
N THR A 652 10.64 5.21 30.34
CA THR A 652 12.10 5.18 30.18
C THR A 652 12.66 6.61 30.23
N TYR A 653 12.01 7.55 29.55
CA TYR A 653 12.38 8.97 29.58
C TYR A 653 12.36 9.53 31.02
N TYR A 654 11.25 9.30 31.77
CA TYR A 654 11.16 9.77 33.16
C TYR A 654 12.22 9.16 34.10
N LYS A 655 12.57 7.89 33.90
CA LYS A 655 13.65 7.25 34.69
C LYS A 655 15.00 7.92 34.43
N ILE A 656 15.28 8.34 33.19
CA ILE A 656 16.54 9.03 32.85
C ILE A 656 16.56 10.43 33.45
N VAL A 657 15.46 11.18 33.38
CA VAL A 657 15.36 12.55 33.92
C VAL A 657 15.30 12.60 35.45
N ALA A 658 14.78 11.56 36.10
CA ALA A 658 14.63 11.52 37.56
C ALA A 658 15.86 10.97 38.30
N ASN A 659 16.70 10.16 37.64
CA ASN A 659 17.86 9.50 38.25
C ASN A 659 19.16 10.33 38.24
N GLU A 660 19.16 11.53 37.72
CA GLU A 660 20.19 12.56 37.82
C GLU A 660 19.68 13.76 38.67
#